data_28b68f765d1e2e960cc76c814b449b66
#
_entry.id   28b68f765d1e2e960cc76c814b449b66
#
_cell.length_a   1.000
_cell.length_b   1.000
_cell.length_c   1.000
_cell.angle_alpha   90.00
_cell.angle_beta   90.00
_cell.angle_gamma   90.00
#
_symmetry.space_group_name_H-M   'P 1'
#
loop_
_entity.id
_entity.type
_entity.pdbx_description
1 polymer ?
#
loop_
_entity_poly.entity_id
_entity_poly.type
_entity_poly.pdbx_seq_one_letter_code
_entity_poly.pdbx_strand_id
1 'polypeptide(L)'
;MNIYDFSNKLYTLKDLAALSEYLHGQNCVGISTIKKRLQRGETDLDEIIKPKVKAFTEIDYSPIFYVADFETSSNLETNECGAYLACVVKANFNKGLSTPDSWDVVEPCFDCRYPKDLGDYFYTLYKQAEKRKKKTLIFFHNLGFDFSFARNWESLMGQLMITKSFSDGSNPWRLAFGDGEKVWLEIRCSLKLLHRSVGSIGDMIGHPKLGYDYNEFRLPTDKLEKYDYEYCYNDCKVTACGIMEECKNWFWIKNIKDIPLTFTSFTRKNNKAILSSELEKAWSNYCVDTFPMNFDQYQIMRGVYQGAYTHANTFFRGKLCTLVHSFDVCSDYPSQSTQMDFPDTNGELYVNEPLWNLWNGLYEECIESSLLDDVEAIKMRHVLVSGKMFHGIFTLKNIKIKNYGYNYMPIISASKTKSKDGLGEIEYNKKSHGYKLLEEMVSEYNRLIDNGRIISYDECTIYATEVDIVNILKMYDVESISAECLFLNHAKSSGGINELVERNIIYANMKTALKAISNGKHPDETLLNSIPEKWLSDIKSNAEPKKLAKRYLMLSKNMFNAQYGIDATQLVFGDTLIDEDCITSNTESLSRESFERYYNETMIKLGKERSDRGLFKRVKSSYIVGIYITAYARRHLVLFSHLIFTKTPYIIVYWDTDSAKLYHPNESAVTFNKLLNVVSKFNNGVMERCRKSNHSQVQENKWGLGKFDYEETYAYFTALNSKRYMAFDGELDVKTSGLVQATMKVSVVLDYLYKNSESWLLSFKALMRIMWKTNTMFDQSVSGRTYLDRQNQGKWSDEFGQYCGAVIKNTDYEFKMPMKKGLFWTNEKSACLHYDEVSEYVFGNKLDTERTTFYMFDEGIGIVYYLNGKRNIMFCPCDISKFKHGILLSDSMSDLTEDLA
;
A
#
# COMPACT_ATOMS: atom_id res chain seq x y z
N MET A 1 -20.57 50.24 29.43
CA MET A 1 -19.74 49.07 29.70
C MET A 1 -20.51 47.88 29.13
N ASN A 2 -20.03 47.23 28.11
CA ASN A 2 -20.75 46.09 27.58
C ASN A 2 -20.53 44.88 28.51
N ILE A 3 -21.63 44.30 29.00
CA ILE A 3 -21.69 43.14 29.88
C ILE A 3 -22.17 41.96 29.04
N TYR A 4 -21.49 40.84 29.19
CA TYR A 4 -21.75 39.59 28.47
C TYR A 4 -22.14 38.50 29.46
N ASP A 5 -23.21 37.79 29.13
CA ASP A 5 -23.74 36.71 29.99
C ASP A 5 -23.29 35.36 29.43
N PHE A 6 -22.58 34.58 30.23
CA PHE A 6 -22.21 33.23 29.95
C PHE A 6 -22.56 32.33 31.13
N SER A 7 -23.42 31.35 30.89
CA SER A 7 -23.82 30.38 31.91
C SER A 7 -24.32 31.04 33.22
N ASN A 8 -25.17 32.08 33.09
CA ASN A 8 -25.71 32.88 34.19
C ASN A 8 -24.64 33.67 34.99
N LYS A 9 -23.48 33.94 34.41
CA LYS A 9 -22.47 34.83 34.99
C LYS A 9 -22.20 35.99 34.03
N LEU A 10 -22.15 37.18 34.61
CA LEU A 10 -21.93 38.42 33.87
C LEU A 10 -20.45 38.79 33.86
N TYR A 11 -19.89 39.01 32.68
CA TYR A 11 -18.49 39.36 32.47
C TYR A 11 -18.35 40.67 31.71
N THR A 12 -17.39 41.50 32.11
CA THR A 12 -16.90 42.58 31.26
C THR A 12 -15.78 42.09 30.35
N LEU A 13 -15.41 42.90 29.35
CA LEU A 13 -14.23 42.57 28.51
C LEU A 13 -12.92 42.45 29.30
N LYS A 14 -12.83 43.16 30.44
CA LYS A 14 -11.67 43.05 31.34
C LYS A 14 -11.71 41.75 32.13
N ASP A 15 -12.87 41.34 32.58
CA ASP A 15 -13.02 40.07 33.30
C ASP A 15 -12.69 38.88 32.40
N LEU A 16 -13.15 38.91 31.14
CA LEU A 16 -12.83 37.88 30.17
C LEU A 16 -11.32 37.84 29.84
N ALA A 17 -10.67 38.99 29.77
CA ALA A 17 -9.22 39.06 29.56
C ALA A 17 -8.44 38.54 30.78
N ALA A 18 -8.86 38.88 31.99
CA ALA A 18 -8.27 38.40 33.24
C ALA A 18 -8.49 36.88 33.41
N LEU A 19 -9.67 36.38 33.03
CA LEU A 19 -9.96 34.94 33.04
C LEU A 19 -9.06 34.19 32.02
N SER A 20 -8.87 34.77 30.81
CA SER A 20 -7.93 34.22 29.83
C SER A 20 -6.48 34.21 30.34
N GLU A 21 -6.07 35.25 31.04
CA GLU A 21 -4.74 35.33 31.63
C GLU A 21 -4.57 34.31 32.76
N TYR A 22 -5.55 34.15 33.59
CA TYR A 22 -5.56 33.16 34.69
C TYR A 22 -5.45 31.71 34.15
N LEU A 23 -6.19 31.38 33.10
CA LEU A 23 -6.23 30.02 32.55
C LEU A 23 -5.07 29.69 31.61
N HIS A 24 -4.52 30.67 30.92
CA HIS A 24 -3.56 30.45 29.81
C HIS A 24 -2.21 31.19 29.99
N GLY A 25 -2.02 31.90 31.07
CA GLY A 25 -0.76 32.62 31.41
C GLY A 25 -0.28 33.53 30.28
N GLN A 26 0.98 33.38 29.85
CA GLN A 26 1.58 34.20 28.78
C GLN A 26 0.91 34.06 27.42
N ASN A 27 0.13 32.97 27.22
CA ASN A 27 -0.59 32.73 25.97
C ASN A 27 -2.01 33.34 25.94
N CYS A 28 -2.38 34.11 26.93
CA CYS A 28 -3.70 34.72 27.03
C CYS A 28 -4.06 35.61 25.84
N VAL A 29 -5.35 35.83 25.63
CA VAL A 29 -5.86 36.73 24.62
C VAL A 29 -6.24 38.09 25.20
N GLY A 30 -5.76 39.15 24.61
CA GLY A 30 -6.08 40.51 25.05
C GLY A 30 -7.49 40.96 24.63
N ILE A 31 -7.95 42.03 25.27
CA ILE A 31 -9.30 42.65 25.12
C ILE A 31 -9.70 42.84 23.66
N SER A 32 -8.79 43.29 22.81
CA SER A 32 -9.07 43.51 21.37
C SER A 32 -9.45 42.23 20.63
N THR A 33 -8.86 41.10 20.99
CA THR A 33 -9.18 39.78 20.38
C THR A 33 -10.50 39.27 20.90
N ILE A 34 -10.75 39.37 22.19
CA ILE A 34 -12.03 39.00 22.82
C ILE A 34 -13.17 39.81 22.20
N LYS A 35 -13.02 41.13 22.08
CA LYS A 35 -14.01 41.98 21.43
C LYS A 35 -14.32 41.57 19.99
N LYS A 36 -13.31 41.18 19.22
CA LYS A 36 -13.50 40.69 17.85
C LYS A 36 -14.25 39.35 17.79
N ARG A 37 -14.00 38.43 18.74
CA ARG A 37 -14.71 37.14 18.81
C ARG A 37 -16.19 37.35 19.14
N LEU A 38 -16.48 38.16 20.13
CA LEU A 38 -17.84 38.55 20.48
C LEU A 38 -18.58 39.26 19.33
N GLN A 39 -17.93 40.17 18.61
CA GLN A 39 -18.52 40.83 17.45
C GLN A 39 -18.79 39.84 16.29
N ARG A 40 -18.16 38.68 16.25
CA ARG A 40 -18.40 37.61 15.28
C ARG A 40 -19.52 36.64 15.69
N GLY A 41 -20.16 36.90 16.80
CA GLY A 41 -21.26 36.09 17.32
C GLY A 41 -20.80 34.85 18.10
N GLU A 42 -19.54 34.80 18.56
CA GLU A 42 -19.07 33.72 19.45
C GLU A 42 -19.79 33.84 20.81
N THR A 43 -20.44 32.76 21.21
CA THR A 43 -21.24 32.66 22.44
C THR A 43 -20.66 31.69 23.45
N ASP A 44 -19.65 30.91 23.11
CA ASP A 44 -18.96 29.99 24.00
C ASP A 44 -17.84 30.72 24.76
N LEU A 45 -17.89 30.68 26.06
CA LEU A 45 -16.92 31.34 26.91
C LEU A 45 -15.49 30.83 26.68
N ASP A 46 -15.33 29.51 26.59
CA ASP A 46 -14.00 28.91 26.40
C ASP A 46 -13.39 29.28 25.04
N GLU A 47 -14.19 29.34 24.00
CA GLU A 47 -13.74 29.82 22.68
C GLU A 47 -13.40 31.30 22.66
N ILE A 48 -14.12 32.12 23.44
CA ILE A 48 -13.87 33.56 23.52
C ILE A 48 -12.53 33.85 24.19
N ILE A 49 -12.20 33.12 25.26
CA ILE A 49 -10.98 33.33 26.07
C ILE A 49 -9.80 32.45 25.59
N LYS A 50 -10.03 31.48 24.69
CA LYS A 50 -9.03 30.56 24.19
C LYS A 50 -7.80 31.30 23.64
N PRO A 51 -6.59 30.85 23.93
CA PRO A 51 -5.36 31.43 23.42
C PRO A 51 -5.42 31.59 21.88
N LYS A 52 -4.85 32.66 21.38
CA LYS A 52 -4.54 32.67 19.95
C LYS A 52 -3.55 31.55 19.72
N VAL A 53 -3.94 30.56 18.95
CA VAL A 53 -2.96 29.70 18.29
C VAL A 53 -2.15 30.67 17.39
N LYS A 54 -0.94 31.02 17.82
CA LYS A 54 -0.02 31.77 16.95
C LYS A 54 0.06 30.98 15.65
N ALA A 55 -0.36 31.61 14.56
CA ALA A 55 -0.09 31.03 13.26
C ALA A 55 1.44 30.85 13.22
N PHE A 56 1.88 29.57 13.15
CA PHE A 56 3.30 29.27 13.10
C PHE A 56 3.89 30.04 11.93
N THR A 57 4.76 30.99 12.20
CA THR A 57 5.53 31.67 11.17
C THR A 57 6.42 30.62 10.55
N GLU A 58 6.07 30.19 9.37
CA GLU A 58 6.84 29.18 8.64
C GLU A 58 8.21 29.78 8.37
N ILE A 59 9.25 29.11 8.89
CA ILE A 59 10.63 29.60 8.73
C ILE A 59 11.09 29.17 7.33
N ASP A 60 11.70 30.09 6.60
CA ASP A 60 12.30 29.79 5.30
C ASP A 60 13.46 28.80 5.44
N TYR A 61 13.61 27.97 4.41
CA TYR A 61 14.74 27.06 4.34
C TYR A 61 16.03 27.75 3.91
N SER A 62 17.16 27.22 4.39
CA SER A 62 18.47 27.47 3.78
C SER A 62 18.46 26.97 2.34
N PRO A 63 19.09 27.66 1.37
CA PRO A 63 19.27 27.12 0.02
C PRO A 63 20.27 25.94 -0.01
N ILE A 64 21.01 25.73 1.07
CA ILE A 64 21.92 24.59 1.22
C ILE A 64 21.17 23.47 1.93
N PHE A 65 21.19 22.28 1.32
CA PHE A 65 20.72 21.05 1.93
C PHE A 65 21.86 20.02 2.00
N TYR A 66 21.65 18.97 2.77
CA TYR A 66 22.62 17.92 3.02
C TYR A 66 22.04 16.57 2.63
N VAL A 67 22.92 15.64 2.25
CA VAL A 67 22.58 14.22 2.12
C VAL A 67 23.61 13.43 2.90
N ALA A 68 23.13 12.50 3.70
CA ALA A 68 23.95 11.63 4.53
C ALA A 68 23.61 10.16 4.26
N ASP A 69 24.57 9.29 4.46
CA ASP A 69 24.44 7.85 4.34
C ASP A 69 25.36 7.14 5.32
N PHE A 70 24.96 5.96 5.80
CA PHE A 70 25.77 5.06 6.59
C PHE A 70 26.23 3.87 5.76
N GLU A 71 27.51 3.57 5.81
CA GLU A 71 28.01 2.27 5.41
C GLU A 71 27.97 1.31 6.59
N THR A 72 27.41 0.14 6.34
CA THR A 72 27.17 -0.86 7.37
C THR A 72 27.78 -2.20 7.02
N SER A 73 28.22 -2.91 8.02
CA SER A 73 28.72 -4.27 7.91
C SER A 73 27.89 -5.21 8.77
N SER A 74 27.70 -6.44 8.30
CA SER A 74 26.90 -7.45 8.98
C SER A 74 27.73 -8.67 9.32
N ASN A 75 27.68 -9.09 10.56
CA ASN A 75 28.21 -10.38 10.99
C ASN A 75 27.06 -11.38 11.07
N LEU A 76 27.04 -12.34 10.15
CA LEU A 76 26.00 -13.36 10.08
C LEU A 76 26.11 -14.44 11.15
N GLU A 77 27.30 -14.65 11.72
CA GLU A 77 27.50 -15.60 12.80
C GLU A 77 26.91 -15.10 14.12
N THR A 78 27.06 -13.79 14.38
CA THR A 78 26.52 -13.13 15.58
C THR A 78 25.14 -12.54 15.35
N ASN A 79 24.63 -12.49 14.11
CA ASN A 79 23.42 -11.79 13.72
C ASN A 79 23.43 -10.29 14.10
N GLU A 80 24.56 -9.64 13.95
CA GLU A 80 24.75 -8.22 14.25
C GLU A 80 25.07 -7.43 12.99
N CYS A 81 24.54 -6.21 12.93
CA CYS A 81 24.83 -5.23 11.89
C CYS A 81 25.24 -3.91 12.55
N GLY A 82 26.32 -3.30 12.11
CA GLY A 82 26.80 -2.04 12.64
C GLY A 82 27.23 -1.07 11.57
N ALA A 83 27.14 0.22 11.89
CA ALA A 83 27.67 1.27 11.05
C ALA A 83 29.16 1.49 11.34
N TYR A 84 30.00 1.48 10.31
CA TYR A 84 31.45 1.67 10.41
C TYR A 84 31.96 2.95 9.75
N LEU A 85 31.15 3.60 8.94
CA LEU A 85 31.42 4.85 8.26
C LEU A 85 30.13 5.62 8.04
N ALA A 86 30.17 6.93 8.15
CA ALA A 86 29.11 7.83 7.68
C ALA A 86 29.72 8.96 6.87
N CYS A 87 29.08 9.34 5.78
CA CYS A 87 29.49 10.47 4.95
C CYS A 87 28.33 11.45 4.79
N VAL A 88 28.67 12.72 4.66
CA VAL A 88 27.74 13.80 4.41
C VAL A 88 28.23 14.67 3.26
N VAL A 89 27.36 14.94 2.31
CA VAL A 89 27.59 15.96 1.28
C VAL A 89 26.66 17.15 1.50
N LYS A 90 27.07 18.32 1.03
CA LYS A 90 26.24 19.51 0.96
C LYS A 90 26.02 19.92 -0.48
N ALA A 91 24.86 20.46 -0.77
CA ALA A 91 24.52 20.95 -2.10
C ALA A 91 23.76 22.28 -2.00
N ASN A 92 24.04 23.21 -2.92
CA ASN A 92 23.25 24.42 -3.06
C ASN A 92 22.12 24.17 -4.08
N PHE A 93 20.89 24.08 -3.58
CA PHE A 93 19.71 23.75 -4.36
C PHE A 93 19.48 24.70 -5.53
N ASN A 94 19.58 26.02 -5.28
CA ASN A 94 19.29 27.00 -6.32
C ASN A 94 20.36 26.98 -7.43
N LYS A 95 21.63 26.78 -7.06
CA LYS A 95 22.71 26.59 -8.05
C LYS A 95 22.48 25.29 -8.83
N GLY A 96 22.15 24.19 -8.14
CA GLY A 96 21.88 22.90 -8.78
C GLY A 96 20.73 22.94 -9.79
N LEU A 97 19.65 23.69 -9.51
CA LEU A 97 18.57 23.87 -10.47
C LEU A 97 18.98 24.64 -11.75
N SER A 98 19.96 25.55 -11.63
CA SER A 98 20.42 26.40 -12.75
C SER A 98 21.63 25.84 -13.50
N THR A 99 22.30 24.84 -12.95
CA THR A 99 23.49 24.23 -13.55
C THR A 99 23.10 23.06 -14.46
N PRO A 100 23.69 22.87 -15.64
CA PRO A 100 23.39 21.73 -16.51
C PRO A 100 23.58 20.38 -15.81
N ASP A 101 24.72 20.20 -15.15
CA ASP A 101 25.01 19.02 -14.31
C ASP A 101 25.04 19.41 -12.83
N SER A 102 24.13 18.82 -12.05
CA SER A 102 24.04 19.07 -10.61
C SER A 102 25.24 18.49 -9.84
N TRP A 103 26.02 17.60 -10.46
CA TRP A 103 27.19 17.00 -9.84
C TRP A 103 28.26 18.01 -9.41
N ASP A 104 28.40 19.09 -10.16
CA ASP A 104 29.40 20.13 -9.94
C ASP A 104 29.14 21.01 -8.70
N VAL A 105 27.91 20.96 -8.18
CA VAL A 105 27.52 21.77 -7.01
C VAL A 105 27.34 20.95 -5.74
N VAL A 106 27.71 19.68 -5.76
CA VAL A 106 27.65 18.77 -4.61
C VAL A 106 29.06 18.51 -4.09
N GLU A 107 29.30 18.87 -2.83
CA GLU A 107 30.61 18.79 -2.21
C GLU A 107 30.58 17.90 -0.96
N PRO A 108 31.57 17.01 -0.74
CA PRO A 108 31.83 16.38 0.54
C PRO A 108 31.98 17.44 1.64
N CYS A 109 31.44 17.21 2.82
CA CYS A 109 31.55 18.19 3.89
C CYS A 109 31.77 17.61 5.29
N PHE A 110 31.52 16.33 5.49
CA PHE A 110 31.77 15.66 6.77
C PHE A 110 31.79 14.15 6.60
N ASP A 111 32.68 13.48 7.35
CA ASP A 111 32.66 12.03 7.52
C ASP A 111 33.03 11.67 8.96
N CYS A 112 32.56 10.50 9.40
CA CYS A 112 32.92 9.99 10.73
C CYS A 112 32.76 8.46 10.76
N ARG A 113 33.35 7.86 11.80
CA ARG A 113 33.35 6.43 12.02
C ARG A 113 32.23 5.97 12.95
N TYR A 114 31.70 6.86 13.75
CA TYR A 114 30.70 6.54 14.76
C TYR A 114 29.41 7.33 14.55
N PRO A 115 28.26 6.69 14.72
CA PRO A 115 26.96 7.36 14.61
C PRO A 115 26.79 8.57 15.54
N LYS A 116 27.42 8.55 16.73
CA LYS A 116 27.39 9.66 17.67
C LYS A 116 27.97 10.94 17.04
N ASP A 117 29.11 10.83 16.38
CA ASP A 117 29.79 12.01 15.78
C ASP A 117 28.90 12.62 14.67
N LEU A 118 28.19 11.82 13.95
CA LEU A 118 27.20 12.29 12.97
C LEU A 118 26.04 13.05 13.66
N GLY A 119 25.55 12.54 14.78
CA GLY A 119 24.53 13.21 15.59
C GLY A 119 25.00 14.56 16.14
N ASP A 120 26.24 14.64 16.63
CA ASP A 120 26.87 15.87 17.13
C ASP A 120 27.07 16.88 15.97
N TYR A 121 27.45 16.40 14.79
CA TYR A 121 27.51 17.25 13.60
C TYR A 121 26.13 17.81 13.23
N PHE A 122 25.09 16.98 13.22
CA PHE A 122 23.73 17.44 12.96
C PHE A 122 23.20 18.40 14.03
N TYR A 123 23.55 18.20 15.29
CA TYR A 123 23.24 19.16 16.34
C TYR A 123 23.94 20.52 16.10
N THR A 124 25.16 20.49 15.60
CA THR A 124 25.89 21.72 15.20
C THR A 124 25.14 22.44 14.05
N LEU A 125 24.66 21.69 13.06
CA LEU A 125 23.81 22.24 11.96
C LEU A 125 22.49 22.81 12.49
N TYR A 126 21.87 22.14 13.46
CA TYR A 126 20.66 22.61 14.15
C TYR A 126 20.91 23.97 14.81
N LYS A 127 21.99 24.12 15.59
CA LYS A 127 22.37 25.39 16.24
C LYS A 127 22.69 26.50 15.24
N GLN A 128 23.33 26.17 14.13
CA GLN A 128 23.56 27.12 13.04
C GLN A 128 22.25 27.58 12.39
N ALA A 129 21.31 26.66 12.19
CA ALA A 129 19.99 26.96 11.64
C ALA A 129 19.19 27.91 12.55
N GLU A 130 19.18 27.62 13.85
CA GLU A 130 18.58 28.46 14.89
C GLU A 130 19.16 29.89 14.85
N LYS A 131 20.51 30.01 14.83
CA LYS A 131 21.22 31.31 14.77
C LYS A 131 20.89 32.07 13.48
N ARG A 132 20.87 31.40 12.34
CA ARG A 132 20.56 32.00 11.02
C ARG A 132 19.09 32.25 10.80
N LYS A 133 18.20 31.74 11.65
CA LYS A 133 16.74 31.75 11.51
C LYS A 133 16.27 31.17 10.17
N LYS A 134 16.98 30.14 9.69
CA LYS A 134 16.67 29.41 8.46
C LYS A 134 16.76 27.93 8.70
N LYS A 135 15.72 27.18 8.27
CA LYS A 135 15.64 25.75 8.44
C LYS A 135 16.69 25.02 7.59
N THR A 136 17.38 24.07 8.19
CA THR A 136 18.29 23.16 7.50
C THR A 136 17.57 21.87 7.12
N LEU A 137 17.80 21.37 5.92
CA LEU A 137 17.22 20.13 5.38
C LEU A 137 18.34 19.11 5.14
N ILE A 138 18.14 17.89 5.64
CA ILE A 138 19.00 16.72 5.44
C ILE A 138 18.17 15.61 4.82
N PHE A 139 18.75 14.86 3.90
CA PHE A 139 18.16 13.66 3.33
C PHE A 139 18.99 12.43 3.65
N PHE A 140 18.31 11.31 3.93
CA PHE A 140 18.84 9.97 3.85
C PHE A 140 18.08 9.19 2.77
N HIS A 141 18.78 8.27 2.10
CA HIS A 141 18.10 7.38 1.19
C HIS A 141 17.69 6.10 1.93
N ASN A 142 16.37 5.94 2.19
CA ASN A 142 15.82 4.92 3.10
C ASN A 142 16.07 5.21 4.60
N LEU A 143 15.77 6.41 5.03
CA LEU A 143 15.94 6.89 6.42
C LEU A 143 15.53 5.86 7.49
N GLY A 144 14.52 5.00 7.20
CA GLY A 144 14.10 3.96 8.14
C GLY A 144 15.19 2.95 8.47
N PHE A 145 16.14 2.70 7.58
CA PHE A 145 17.28 1.84 7.82
C PHE A 145 18.35 2.60 8.64
N ASP A 146 18.77 3.75 8.16
CA ASP A 146 19.84 4.57 8.77
C ASP A 146 19.48 5.01 10.19
N PHE A 147 18.21 5.26 10.43
CA PHE A 147 17.70 5.63 11.75
C PHE A 147 17.95 4.55 12.82
N SER A 148 18.19 3.29 12.42
CA SER A 148 18.54 2.20 13.35
C SER A 148 19.85 2.48 14.10
N PHE A 149 20.70 3.33 13.56
CA PHE A 149 22.00 3.73 14.14
C PHE A 149 21.97 5.11 14.82
N ALA A 150 20.80 5.73 14.94
CA ALA A 150 20.62 7.10 15.43
C ALA A 150 20.48 7.20 16.96
N ARG A 151 20.62 6.11 17.73
CA ARG A 151 20.42 6.11 19.19
C ARG A 151 21.31 7.11 19.94
N ASN A 152 22.55 7.25 19.49
CA ASN A 152 23.53 8.12 20.13
C ASN A 152 23.45 9.58 19.67
N TRP A 153 22.37 9.98 19.01
CA TRP A 153 22.12 11.39 18.67
C TRP A 153 21.45 12.16 19.84
N GLU A 154 21.89 11.92 21.07
CA GLU A 154 21.26 12.39 22.31
C GLU A 154 20.91 13.87 22.25
N SER A 155 21.93 14.74 21.97
CA SER A 155 21.73 16.18 21.92
C SER A 155 20.70 16.62 20.86
N LEU A 156 20.68 15.94 19.73
CA LEU A 156 19.74 16.23 18.66
C LEU A 156 18.37 15.64 18.99
N MET A 157 18.31 14.42 19.49
CA MET A 157 17.05 13.76 19.85
C MET A 157 16.28 14.50 20.92
N GLY A 158 16.97 15.17 21.86
CA GLY A 158 16.37 16.07 22.84
C GLY A 158 15.61 17.27 22.23
N GLN A 159 15.82 17.57 20.96
CA GLN A 159 15.12 18.62 20.20
C GLN A 159 14.04 18.10 19.27
N LEU A 160 13.75 16.81 19.31
CA LEU A 160 12.78 16.17 18.41
C LEU A 160 11.36 16.64 18.69
N MET A 161 10.68 17.08 17.65
CA MET A 161 9.27 17.53 17.69
C MET A 161 8.36 16.41 17.16
N ILE A 162 7.79 15.63 18.07
CA ILE A 162 6.95 14.47 17.75
C ILE A 162 5.79 14.84 16.82
N THR A 163 5.07 15.91 17.13
CA THR A 163 3.88 16.35 16.38
C THR A 163 4.16 16.77 14.94
N LYS A 164 5.43 16.91 14.55
CA LYS A 164 5.85 17.29 13.20
C LYS A 164 6.74 16.24 12.55
N SER A 165 7.02 15.15 13.23
CA SER A 165 7.71 13.99 12.71
C SER A 165 6.70 12.98 12.19
N PHE A 166 7.07 12.22 11.15
CA PHE A 166 6.20 11.24 10.54
C PHE A 166 6.94 9.91 10.38
N SER A 167 6.27 8.83 10.76
CA SER A 167 6.79 7.47 10.63
C SER A 167 5.72 6.53 10.05
N ASP A 168 6.16 5.40 9.53
CA ASP A 168 5.34 4.29 9.09
C ASP A 168 5.77 3.07 9.92
N GLY A 169 5.00 2.77 10.96
CA GLY A 169 5.47 1.90 12.04
C GLY A 169 6.73 2.46 12.68
N SER A 170 7.75 1.65 12.84
CA SER A 170 9.06 2.04 13.37
C SER A 170 9.98 2.72 12.34
N ASN A 171 9.52 2.97 11.11
CA ASN A 171 10.34 3.55 10.04
C ASN A 171 10.03 5.03 9.86
N PRO A 172 10.85 5.94 10.38
CA PRO A 172 10.67 7.36 10.16
C PRO A 172 10.94 7.71 8.70
N TRP A 173 10.14 8.62 8.17
CA TRP A 173 10.35 9.20 6.85
C TRP A 173 10.46 10.72 6.87
N ARG A 174 10.15 11.33 8.01
CA ARG A 174 10.45 12.73 8.35
C ARG A 174 10.67 12.86 9.83
N LEU A 175 11.79 13.46 10.22
CA LEU A 175 12.09 13.88 11.59
C LEU A 175 12.24 15.41 11.60
N ALA A 176 11.62 16.05 12.58
CA ALA A 176 11.63 17.49 12.73
C ALA A 176 12.18 17.84 14.12
N PHE A 177 13.20 18.70 14.15
CA PHE A 177 13.87 19.15 15.37
C PHE A 177 13.69 20.65 15.55
N GLY A 178 13.35 21.05 16.77
CA GLY A 178 13.02 22.45 17.05
C GLY A 178 12.96 22.80 18.55
N ASP A 179 12.49 24.01 18.82
CA ASP A 179 12.37 24.59 20.16
C ASP A 179 10.93 24.50 20.76
N GLY A 180 10.09 23.63 20.21
CA GLY A 180 8.67 23.52 20.56
C GLY A 180 7.75 24.41 19.71
N GLU A 181 8.21 25.59 19.27
CA GLU A 181 7.44 26.47 18.38
C GLU A 181 7.88 26.33 16.92
N LYS A 182 9.17 26.27 16.66
CA LYS A 182 9.78 26.33 15.32
C LYS A 182 10.64 25.12 15.05
N VAL A 183 10.58 24.64 13.80
CA VAL A 183 11.47 23.60 13.31
C VAL A 183 12.71 24.25 12.70
N TRP A 184 13.89 23.91 13.22
CA TRP A 184 15.17 24.42 12.74
C TRP A 184 15.90 23.45 11.84
N LEU A 185 15.69 22.14 12.05
CA LEU A 185 16.29 21.10 11.25
C LEU A 185 15.25 20.03 10.90
N GLU A 186 15.26 19.58 9.67
CA GLU A 186 14.46 18.45 9.19
C GLU A 186 15.37 17.41 8.56
N ILE A 187 15.11 16.13 8.89
CA ILE A 187 15.66 14.98 8.20
C ILE A 187 14.53 14.30 7.43
N ARG A 188 14.74 14.01 6.15
CA ARG A 188 13.72 13.42 5.26
C ARG A 188 14.26 12.20 4.53
N CYS A 189 13.36 11.26 4.24
CA CYS A 189 13.64 10.09 3.41
C CYS A 189 13.52 10.42 1.91
N SER A 190 14.62 10.38 1.17
CA SER A 190 14.61 10.61 -0.28
C SER A 190 14.01 9.44 -1.06
N LEU A 191 14.04 8.21 -0.53
CA LEU A 191 13.37 7.06 -1.14
C LEU A 191 11.84 7.26 -1.23
N LYS A 192 11.21 7.86 -0.21
CA LYS A 192 9.78 8.20 -0.25
C LYS A 192 9.44 9.29 -1.28
N LEU A 193 10.42 10.11 -1.66
CA LEU A 193 10.28 11.15 -2.68
C LEU A 193 10.54 10.61 -4.09
N LEU A 194 11.63 9.87 -4.28
CA LEU A 194 12.13 9.46 -5.61
C LEU A 194 11.59 8.11 -6.06
N HIS A 195 11.23 7.22 -5.14
CA HIS A 195 10.77 5.85 -5.42
C HIS A 195 11.72 5.04 -6.31
N ARG A 196 13.04 5.22 -6.15
CA ARG A 196 14.09 4.56 -6.93
C ARG A 196 15.25 4.17 -6.02
N SER A 197 15.99 3.12 -6.37
CA SER A 197 17.25 2.80 -5.70
C SER A 197 18.35 3.78 -6.10
N VAL A 198 19.41 3.92 -5.27
CA VAL A 198 20.58 4.77 -5.57
C VAL A 198 21.21 4.39 -6.91
N GLY A 199 21.35 3.08 -7.20
CA GLY A 199 21.86 2.63 -8.51
C GLY A 199 20.99 3.13 -9.67
N SER A 200 19.66 2.99 -9.57
CA SER A 200 18.75 3.51 -10.61
C SER A 200 18.76 5.03 -10.73
N ILE A 201 19.04 5.76 -9.64
CA ILE A 201 19.24 7.21 -9.66
C ILE A 201 20.54 7.52 -10.40
N GLY A 202 21.63 6.81 -10.07
CA GLY A 202 22.93 6.98 -10.73
C GLY A 202 22.87 6.79 -12.25
N ASP A 203 22.21 5.72 -12.69
CA ASP A 203 21.97 5.47 -14.13
C ASP A 203 21.16 6.61 -14.79
N MET A 204 20.19 7.13 -14.05
CA MET A 204 19.34 8.20 -14.51
C MET A 204 20.10 9.52 -14.73
N ILE A 205 21.01 9.87 -13.83
CA ILE A 205 21.76 11.14 -13.89
C ILE A 205 23.06 11.04 -14.66
N GLY A 206 23.44 9.85 -15.15
CA GLY A 206 24.69 9.60 -15.86
C GLY A 206 25.94 9.48 -14.95
N HIS A 207 25.74 9.40 -13.65
CA HIS A 207 26.79 9.17 -12.65
C HIS A 207 26.50 7.89 -11.87
N PRO A 208 26.93 6.72 -12.38
CA PRO A 208 26.54 5.43 -11.81
C PRO A 208 27.04 5.24 -10.39
N LYS A 209 26.29 4.45 -9.63
CA LYS A 209 26.72 3.98 -8.33
C LYS A 209 28.01 3.17 -8.50
N LEU A 210 28.98 3.37 -7.62
CA LEU A 210 30.22 2.61 -7.63
C LEU A 210 29.97 1.15 -7.19
N GLY A 211 30.79 0.23 -7.67
CA GLY A 211 30.75 -1.15 -7.20
C GLY A 211 31.43 -1.27 -5.83
N TYR A 212 30.92 -2.16 -4.97
CA TYR A 212 31.48 -2.38 -3.65
C TYR A 212 31.36 -3.84 -3.22
N ASP A 213 32.41 -4.36 -2.56
CA ASP A 213 32.39 -5.70 -2.01
C ASP A 213 31.85 -5.69 -0.57
N TYR A 214 30.62 -6.17 -0.40
CA TYR A 214 29.95 -6.25 0.89
C TYR A 214 30.27 -7.52 1.70
N ASN A 215 31.12 -8.40 1.20
CA ASN A 215 31.42 -9.66 1.87
C ASN A 215 32.47 -9.50 3.00
N GLU A 216 33.14 -8.37 3.05
CA GLU A 216 34.12 -8.10 4.09
C GLU A 216 33.46 -7.46 5.30
N PHE A 217 33.59 -8.12 6.46
CA PHE A 217 33.11 -7.56 7.71
C PHE A 217 34.06 -6.47 8.20
N ARG A 218 33.51 -5.32 8.59
CA ARG A 218 34.27 -4.11 8.95
C ARG A 218 33.76 -3.51 10.24
N LEU A 219 34.69 -3.09 11.08
CA LEU A 219 34.44 -2.40 12.34
C LEU A 219 34.77 -0.89 12.22
N PRO A 220 34.20 -0.04 13.08
CA PRO A 220 34.56 1.37 13.15
C PRO A 220 36.04 1.64 13.38
N THR A 221 36.76 0.69 14.00
CA THR A 221 38.19 0.75 14.31
C THR A 221 39.09 0.30 13.18
N ASP A 222 38.55 -0.38 12.15
CA ASP A 222 39.34 -0.90 11.06
C ASP A 222 39.91 0.24 10.18
N LYS A 223 41.06 0.01 9.58
CA LYS A 223 41.65 0.96 8.65
C LYS A 223 40.84 0.92 7.36
N LEU A 224 40.26 2.05 6.97
CA LEU A 224 39.58 2.21 5.70
C LEU A 224 40.52 2.72 4.62
N GLU A 225 40.29 2.24 3.41
CA GLU A 225 40.98 2.73 2.22
C GLU A 225 40.28 3.98 1.66
N LYS A 226 40.98 4.74 0.81
CA LYS A 226 40.39 5.93 0.17
C LYS A 226 39.10 5.61 -0.60
N TYR A 227 39.02 4.43 -1.18
CA TYR A 227 37.87 3.96 -1.95
C TYR A 227 36.61 3.79 -1.09
N ASP A 228 36.73 3.43 0.18
CA ASP A 228 35.58 3.30 1.09
C ASP A 228 34.86 4.64 1.26
N TYR A 229 35.65 5.71 1.44
CA TYR A 229 35.13 7.08 1.54
C TYR A 229 34.56 7.54 0.19
N GLU A 230 35.24 7.26 -0.93
CA GLU A 230 34.78 7.60 -2.26
C GLU A 230 33.46 6.94 -2.57
N TYR A 231 33.27 5.68 -2.17
CA TYR A 231 32.06 4.92 -2.33
C TYR A 231 30.90 5.56 -1.55
N CYS A 232 31.04 5.78 -0.25
CA CYS A 232 30.00 6.36 0.60
C CYS A 232 29.64 7.80 0.15
N TYR A 233 30.63 8.63 -0.17
CA TYR A 233 30.39 9.96 -0.74
C TYR A 233 29.70 9.90 -2.11
N ASN A 234 29.99 8.90 -2.93
CA ASN A 234 29.33 8.73 -4.22
C ASN A 234 27.84 8.48 -4.04
N ASP A 235 27.42 7.62 -3.10
CA ASP A 235 26.01 7.33 -2.84
C ASP A 235 25.27 8.58 -2.34
N CYS A 236 25.91 9.36 -1.46
CA CYS A 236 25.39 10.66 -1.03
C CYS A 236 25.26 11.65 -2.22
N LYS A 237 26.28 11.75 -3.09
CA LYS A 237 26.27 12.65 -4.25
C LYS A 237 25.21 12.26 -5.26
N VAL A 238 25.11 10.96 -5.60
CA VAL A 238 24.09 10.42 -6.50
C VAL A 238 22.70 10.78 -5.99
N THR A 239 22.45 10.60 -4.71
CA THR A 239 21.16 10.95 -4.08
C THR A 239 20.89 12.45 -4.15
N ALA A 240 21.87 13.31 -3.83
CA ALA A 240 21.71 14.76 -3.88
C ALA A 240 21.42 15.26 -5.30
N CYS A 241 22.15 14.75 -6.28
CA CYS A 241 21.94 15.06 -7.71
C CYS A 241 20.58 14.55 -8.17
N GLY A 242 20.20 13.33 -7.79
CA GLY A 242 18.91 12.76 -8.14
C GLY A 242 17.73 13.62 -7.66
N ILE A 243 17.80 14.17 -6.45
CA ILE A 243 16.80 15.10 -5.92
C ILE A 243 16.73 16.37 -6.78
N MET A 244 17.89 16.96 -7.11
CA MET A 244 17.93 18.19 -7.92
C MET A 244 17.47 17.95 -9.36
N GLU A 245 17.90 16.87 -9.99
CA GLU A 245 17.49 16.52 -11.36
C GLU A 245 16.01 16.21 -11.45
N GLU A 246 15.44 15.53 -10.44
CA GLU A 246 14.00 15.34 -10.37
C GLU A 246 13.27 16.69 -10.24
N CYS A 247 13.77 17.57 -9.38
CA CYS A 247 13.18 18.90 -9.18
C CYS A 247 13.24 19.79 -10.43
N LYS A 248 14.28 19.68 -11.25
CA LYS A 248 14.40 20.40 -12.54
C LYS A 248 13.23 20.08 -13.50
N ASN A 249 12.63 18.93 -13.40
CA ASN A 249 11.54 18.50 -14.27
C ASN A 249 10.22 19.28 -14.04
N TRP A 250 10.13 20.07 -12.95
CA TRP A 250 8.86 20.65 -12.50
C TRP A 250 8.92 22.16 -12.37
N PHE A 251 8.21 22.87 -13.22
CA PHE A 251 8.19 24.34 -13.28
C PHE A 251 7.73 25.03 -11.98
N TRP A 252 7.00 24.33 -11.13
CA TRP A 252 6.48 24.86 -9.86
C TRP A 252 7.47 24.70 -8.70
N ILE A 253 8.56 23.94 -8.86
CA ILE A 253 9.63 23.82 -7.86
C ILE A 253 10.69 24.90 -8.13
N LYS A 254 10.70 25.92 -7.29
CA LYS A 254 11.66 27.03 -7.39
C LYS A 254 12.62 27.10 -6.22
N ASN A 255 12.24 26.54 -5.09
CA ASN A 255 12.96 26.61 -3.83
C ASN A 255 12.90 25.28 -3.10
N ILE A 256 13.78 25.06 -2.13
CA ILE A 256 13.78 23.89 -1.25
C ILE A 256 12.41 23.67 -0.56
N LYS A 257 11.73 24.73 -0.16
CA LYS A 257 10.39 24.65 0.46
C LYS A 257 9.33 24.01 -0.45
N ASP A 258 9.55 24.05 -1.75
CA ASP A 258 8.60 23.50 -2.72
C ASP A 258 8.75 21.98 -2.85
N ILE A 259 9.89 21.39 -2.40
CA ILE A 259 10.15 19.96 -2.45
C ILE A 259 9.13 19.21 -1.57
N PRO A 260 8.30 18.31 -2.14
CA PRO A 260 7.35 17.51 -1.38
C PRO A 260 8.05 16.50 -0.47
N LEU A 261 7.32 15.98 0.50
CA LEU A 261 7.82 14.93 1.38
C LEU A 261 7.81 13.55 0.72
N THR A 262 6.81 13.28 -0.10
CA THR A 262 6.59 11.97 -0.72
C THR A 262 6.21 12.13 -2.18
N PHE A 263 6.37 11.07 -2.96
CA PHE A 263 5.94 11.03 -4.35
C PHE A 263 4.43 11.31 -4.53
N THR A 264 3.59 10.81 -3.63
CA THR A 264 2.15 11.11 -3.62
C THR A 264 1.89 12.61 -3.40
N SER A 265 2.61 13.24 -2.47
CA SER A 265 2.53 14.69 -2.27
C SER A 265 3.05 15.48 -3.47
N PHE A 266 4.04 14.94 -4.17
CA PHE A 266 4.57 15.48 -5.41
C PHE A 266 3.49 15.47 -6.51
N THR A 267 2.85 14.33 -6.72
CA THR A 267 1.75 14.18 -7.68
C THR A 267 0.59 15.11 -7.36
N ARG A 268 0.22 15.25 -6.09
CA ARG A 268 -0.84 16.18 -5.65
C ARG A 268 -0.50 17.64 -5.95
N LYS A 269 0.75 18.07 -5.73
CA LYS A 269 1.18 19.42 -6.09
C LYS A 269 1.19 19.64 -7.60
N ASN A 270 1.57 18.63 -8.36
CA ASN A 270 1.54 18.70 -9.82
C ASN A 270 0.10 18.80 -10.35
N ASN A 271 -0.82 18.01 -9.80
CA ASN A 271 -2.26 18.13 -10.14
C ASN A 271 -2.74 19.57 -9.99
N LYS A 272 -2.42 20.20 -8.85
CA LYS A 272 -2.76 21.60 -8.61
C LYS A 272 -2.14 22.55 -9.62
N ALA A 273 -0.98 22.26 -10.14
CA ALA A 273 -0.27 23.12 -11.10
C ALA A 273 -0.81 22.99 -12.54
N ILE A 274 -1.40 21.84 -12.88
CA ILE A 274 -1.89 21.52 -14.23
C ILE A 274 -3.41 21.68 -14.38
N LEU A 275 -4.17 21.70 -13.28
CA LEU A 275 -5.62 21.84 -13.28
C LEU A 275 -6.05 23.30 -13.12
N SER A 276 -7.22 23.64 -13.63
CA SER A 276 -7.78 24.97 -13.43
C SER A 276 -8.19 25.22 -11.97
N SER A 277 -8.17 26.48 -11.55
CA SER A 277 -8.59 26.87 -10.21
C SER A 277 -10.07 26.57 -9.93
N GLU A 278 -10.91 26.52 -10.95
CA GLU A 278 -12.34 26.18 -10.84
C GLU A 278 -12.53 24.71 -10.53
N LEU A 279 -11.79 23.83 -11.24
CA LEU A 279 -11.81 22.39 -10.98
C LEU A 279 -11.27 22.06 -9.58
N GLU A 280 -10.17 22.70 -9.18
CA GLU A 280 -9.62 22.53 -7.82
C GLU A 280 -10.64 22.96 -6.74
N LYS A 281 -11.37 24.04 -6.96
CA LYS A 281 -12.41 24.50 -6.04
C LYS A 281 -13.60 23.56 -5.99
N ALA A 282 -14.07 23.08 -7.14
CA ALA A 282 -15.16 22.12 -7.22
C ALA A 282 -14.81 20.80 -6.50
N TRP A 283 -13.59 20.30 -6.71
CA TRP A 283 -13.08 19.12 -6.02
C TRP A 283 -12.97 19.33 -4.50
N SER A 284 -12.45 20.47 -4.05
CA SER A 284 -12.37 20.78 -2.63
C SER A 284 -13.75 20.83 -1.96
N ASN A 285 -14.77 21.35 -2.63
CA ASN A 285 -16.15 21.33 -2.13
C ASN A 285 -16.66 19.91 -2.00
N TYR A 286 -16.47 19.08 -3.02
CA TYR A 286 -16.85 17.68 -3.00
C TYR A 286 -16.13 16.89 -1.88
N CYS A 287 -14.84 17.14 -1.66
CA CYS A 287 -14.11 16.53 -0.55
C CYS A 287 -14.67 16.93 0.82
N VAL A 288 -15.23 18.14 0.95
CA VAL A 288 -15.92 18.57 2.17
C VAL A 288 -17.26 17.87 2.34
N ASP A 289 -18.04 17.76 1.26
CA ASP A 289 -19.36 17.13 1.28
C ASP A 289 -19.26 15.62 1.60
N THR A 290 -18.16 15.01 1.22
CA THR A 290 -17.87 13.57 1.45
C THR A 290 -17.00 13.30 2.67
N PHE A 291 -16.64 14.33 3.45
CA PHE A 291 -15.86 14.16 4.67
C PHE A 291 -16.70 13.47 5.75
N PRO A 292 -16.16 12.48 6.49
CA PRO A 292 -16.94 11.76 7.52
C PRO A 292 -17.48 12.73 8.57
N MET A 293 -18.74 12.54 8.97
CA MET A 293 -19.42 13.41 9.96
C MET A 293 -18.78 13.34 11.34
N ASN A 294 -18.35 12.15 11.74
CA ASN A 294 -17.79 11.88 13.05
C ASN A 294 -16.81 10.70 13.02
N PHE A 295 -16.22 10.40 14.17
CA PHE A 295 -15.26 9.32 14.30
C PHE A 295 -15.83 7.94 13.94
N ASP A 296 -17.06 7.66 14.37
CA ASP A 296 -17.69 6.34 14.17
C ASP A 296 -17.89 6.08 12.66
N GLN A 297 -18.35 7.06 11.90
CA GLN A 297 -18.43 6.96 10.45
C GLN A 297 -17.05 6.74 9.82
N TYR A 298 -16.03 7.44 10.29
CA TYR A 298 -14.66 7.24 9.79
C TYR A 298 -14.15 5.83 10.07
N GLN A 299 -14.43 5.27 11.25
CA GLN A 299 -14.06 3.88 11.58
C GLN A 299 -14.78 2.89 10.67
N ILE A 300 -16.08 3.11 10.40
CA ILE A 300 -16.83 2.29 9.43
C ILE A 300 -16.21 2.41 8.04
N MET A 301 -15.92 3.61 7.57
CA MET A 301 -15.23 3.83 6.29
C MET A 301 -13.87 3.12 6.22
N ARG A 302 -13.09 3.12 7.31
CA ARG A 302 -11.83 2.37 7.39
C ARG A 302 -12.04 0.85 7.34
N GLY A 303 -13.08 0.35 7.99
CA GLY A 303 -13.48 -1.05 7.91
C GLY A 303 -13.87 -1.48 6.50
N VAL A 304 -14.66 -0.64 5.84
CA VAL A 304 -15.13 -0.85 4.45
C VAL A 304 -13.97 -0.81 3.45
N TYR A 305 -12.95 0.02 3.69
CA TYR A 305 -11.79 0.10 2.80
C TYR A 305 -11.08 -1.26 2.72
N GLN A 306 -11.04 -1.82 1.53
CA GLN A 306 -10.32 -3.05 1.23
C GLN A 306 -9.43 -2.79 0.02
N GLY A 307 -8.19 -3.30 0.08
CA GLY A 307 -7.27 -3.26 -1.04
C GLY A 307 -7.69 -4.16 -2.20
N ALA A 308 -6.78 -4.26 -3.16
CA ALA A 308 -6.95 -5.11 -4.32
C ALA A 308 -7.07 -6.61 -3.96
N TYR A 309 -7.68 -7.36 -4.86
CA TYR A 309 -7.83 -8.79 -4.72
C TYR A 309 -6.56 -9.52 -5.18
N THR A 310 -6.05 -10.42 -4.36
CA THR A 310 -4.98 -11.36 -4.73
C THR A 310 -5.30 -12.73 -4.16
N HIS A 311 -5.16 -13.76 -4.97
CA HIS A 311 -5.44 -15.12 -4.53
C HIS A 311 -4.75 -16.15 -5.44
N ALA A 312 -4.28 -17.24 -4.86
CA ALA A 312 -3.79 -18.41 -5.60
C ALA A 312 -4.83 -19.52 -5.49
N ASN A 313 -5.27 -20.04 -6.61
CA ASN A 313 -6.25 -21.13 -6.65
C ASN A 313 -5.68 -22.36 -5.93
N THR A 314 -6.34 -22.78 -4.86
CA THR A 314 -5.89 -23.88 -4.00
C THR A 314 -5.66 -25.18 -4.75
N PHE A 315 -6.44 -25.45 -5.79
CA PHE A 315 -6.31 -26.66 -6.58
C PHE A 315 -5.04 -26.76 -7.41
N PHE A 316 -4.51 -25.61 -7.78
CA PHE A 316 -3.32 -25.48 -8.63
C PHE A 316 -2.12 -24.94 -7.87
N ARG A 317 -2.30 -24.72 -6.60
CA ARG A 317 -1.24 -24.25 -5.75
C ARG A 317 -0.12 -25.28 -5.68
N GLY A 318 1.08 -24.80 -5.96
CA GLY A 318 2.24 -25.65 -6.00
C GLY A 318 2.27 -26.65 -7.17
N LYS A 319 1.27 -26.66 -8.03
CA LYS A 319 1.28 -27.50 -9.24
C LYS A 319 1.91 -26.73 -10.39
N LEU A 320 2.60 -27.47 -11.24
CA LEU A 320 3.07 -26.94 -12.51
C LEU A 320 1.91 -26.85 -13.48
N CYS A 321 1.63 -25.65 -13.95
CA CYS A 321 0.74 -25.40 -15.08
C CYS A 321 1.55 -25.04 -16.32
N THR A 322 1.16 -25.57 -17.47
CA THR A 322 1.81 -25.28 -18.75
C THR A 322 0.85 -24.46 -19.63
N LEU A 323 1.38 -23.56 -20.43
CA LEU A 323 0.59 -22.67 -21.29
C LEU A 323 -0.44 -21.84 -20.49
N VAL A 324 0.05 -21.04 -19.55
CA VAL A 324 -0.79 -20.16 -18.74
C VAL A 324 -0.84 -18.76 -19.35
N HIS A 325 -2.05 -18.32 -19.70
CA HIS A 325 -2.27 -17.01 -20.31
C HIS A 325 -2.47 -15.93 -19.26
N SER A 326 -1.74 -14.84 -19.40
CA SER A 326 -1.86 -13.65 -18.58
C SER A 326 -2.74 -12.61 -19.24
N PHE A 327 -3.76 -12.17 -18.51
CA PHE A 327 -4.59 -11.02 -18.88
C PHE A 327 -4.51 -9.97 -17.78
N ASP A 328 -4.32 -8.71 -18.17
CA ASP A 328 -4.17 -7.58 -17.24
C ASP A 328 -5.12 -6.44 -17.62
N VAL A 329 -5.62 -5.72 -16.62
CA VAL A 329 -6.50 -4.57 -16.84
C VAL A 329 -5.68 -3.34 -17.19
N CYS A 330 -5.96 -2.74 -18.32
CA CYS A 330 -5.32 -1.50 -18.70
C CYS A 330 -5.63 -0.38 -17.68
N SER A 331 -4.71 -0.13 -16.75
CA SER A 331 -4.79 0.94 -15.73
C SER A 331 -6.10 0.89 -14.93
N ASP A 332 -6.30 -0.16 -14.15
CA ASP A 332 -7.57 -0.44 -13.47
C ASP A 332 -8.08 0.73 -12.59
N TYR A 333 -7.35 1.16 -11.56
CA TYR A 333 -7.83 2.24 -10.69
C TYR A 333 -8.15 3.56 -11.42
N PRO A 334 -7.33 4.05 -12.36
CA PRO A 334 -7.70 5.16 -13.21
C PRO A 334 -8.95 4.92 -14.05
N SER A 335 -9.17 3.69 -14.53
CA SER A 335 -10.38 3.35 -15.27
C SER A 335 -11.62 3.49 -14.40
N GLN A 336 -11.57 2.98 -13.17
CA GLN A 336 -12.68 3.12 -12.21
C GLN A 336 -12.94 4.59 -11.88
N SER A 337 -11.88 5.38 -11.67
CA SER A 337 -11.98 6.82 -11.37
C SER A 337 -12.66 7.63 -12.49
N THR A 338 -12.55 7.21 -13.74
CA THR A 338 -13.09 7.94 -14.91
C THR A 338 -14.43 7.40 -15.39
N GLN A 339 -14.71 6.12 -15.19
CA GLN A 339 -15.84 5.41 -15.80
C GLN A 339 -16.99 5.14 -14.84
N MET A 340 -16.76 5.16 -13.53
CA MET A 340 -17.76 4.82 -12.52
C MET A 340 -18.35 6.05 -11.85
N ASP A 341 -19.48 5.89 -11.19
CA ASP A 341 -20.12 6.91 -10.37
C ASP A 341 -19.69 6.76 -8.91
N PHE A 342 -19.73 7.86 -8.16
CA PHE A 342 -19.31 7.91 -6.77
C PHE A 342 -20.40 8.51 -5.89
N PRO A 343 -20.38 8.28 -4.56
CA PRO A 343 -21.31 8.88 -3.61
C PRO A 343 -21.29 10.42 -3.71
N ASP A 344 -22.46 11.04 -3.65
CA ASP A 344 -22.62 12.49 -3.72
C ASP A 344 -22.24 13.20 -2.41
N THR A 345 -22.39 12.52 -1.27
CA THR A 345 -22.08 13.03 0.07
C THR A 345 -21.40 11.98 0.94
N ASN A 346 -21.24 12.26 2.23
CA ASN A 346 -20.81 11.26 3.22
C ASN A 346 -21.90 10.26 3.61
N GLY A 347 -23.16 10.49 3.23
CA GLY A 347 -24.30 9.62 3.43
C GLY A 347 -25.18 9.96 4.64
N GLU A 348 -26.47 9.68 4.51
CA GLU A 348 -27.43 9.76 5.59
C GLU A 348 -27.42 8.46 6.41
N LEU A 349 -27.31 8.59 7.74
CA LEU A 349 -27.24 7.48 8.66
C LEU A 349 -28.63 6.86 8.91
N TYR A 350 -28.71 5.55 8.70
CA TYR A 350 -29.88 4.73 9.05
C TYR A 350 -29.51 3.66 10.08
N VAL A 351 -30.28 3.56 11.14
CA VAL A 351 -30.18 2.56 12.21
C VAL A 351 -31.59 2.16 12.70
N ASN A 352 -31.71 1.02 13.35
CA ASN A 352 -32.96 0.54 13.95
C ASN A 352 -34.15 0.43 12.97
N GLU A 353 -35.34 0.78 13.34
CA GLU A 353 -36.59 0.63 12.56
C GLU A 353 -36.55 1.32 11.18
N PRO A 354 -36.06 2.57 11.04
CA PRO A 354 -35.88 3.18 9.72
C PRO A 354 -34.93 2.38 8.80
N LEU A 355 -33.89 1.77 9.35
CA LEU A 355 -32.99 0.93 8.62
C LEU A 355 -33.68 -0.36 8.15
N TRP A 356 -34.44 -1.04 8.98
CA TRP A 356 -35.10 -2.30 8.61
C TRP A 356 -36.09 -2.10 7.46
N ASN A 357 -36.87 -1.01 7.49
CA ASN A 357 -37.77 -0.66 6.42
C ASN A 357 -37.06 -0.35 5.09
N LEU A 358 -35.92 0.32 5.15
CA LEU A 358 -35.11 0.67 4.01
C LEU A 358 -34.36 -0.55 3.45
N TRP A 359 -33.80 -1.40 4.33
CA TRP A 359 -32.89 -2.47 3.97
C TRP A 359 -33.54 -3.53 3.09
N ASN A 360 -34.79 -3.91 3.35
CA ASN A 360 -35.49 -4.93 2.56
C ASN A 360 -35.49 -4.59 1.06
N GLY A 361 -35.87 -3.35 0.70
CA GLY A 361 -35.86 -2.93 -0.70
C GLY A 361 -34.47 -2.82 -1.31
N LEU A 362 -33.46 -2.36 -0.53
CA LEU A 362 -32.07 -2.32 -0.99
C LEU A 362 -31.47 -3.71 -1.16
N TYR A 363 -31.83 -4.64 -0.29
CA TYR A 363 -31.33 -6.03 -0.37
C TYR A 363 -31.92 -6.76 -1.57
N GLU A 364 -33.22 -6.60 -1.84
CA GLU A 364 -33.84 -7.12 -3.06
C GLU A 364 -33.13 -6.58 -4.32
N GLU A 365 -32.86 -5.28 -4.37
CA GLU A 365 -32.14 -4.67 -5.48
C GLU A 365 -30.69 -5.21 -5.60
N CYS A 366 -30.02 -5.49 -4.48
CA CYS A 366 -28.70 -6.15 -4.49
C CYS A 366 -28.78 -7.58 -5.07
N ILE A 367 -29.81 -8.34 -4.71
CA ILE A 367 -30.06 -9.67 -5.27
C ILE A 367 -30.27 -9.58 -6.78
N GLU A 368 -31.17 -8.73 -7.24
CA GLU A 368 -31.45 -8.52 -8.68
C GLU A 368 -30.17 -8.12 -9.43
N SER A 369 -29.38 -7.18 -8.86
CA SER A 369 -28.12 -6.74 -9.46
C SER A 369 -27.06 -7.86 -9.50
N SER A 370 -27.06 -8.79 -8.56
CA SER A 370 -26.15 -9.94 -8.54
C SER A 370 -26.50 -10.98 -9.62
N LEU A 371 -27.77 -11.04 -10.02
CA LEU A 371 -28.30 -11.96 -11.04
C LEU A 371 -28.19 -11.41 -12.47
N LEU A 372 -27.86 -10.13 -12.64
CA LEU A 372 -27.66 -9.56 -13.96
C LEU A 372 -26.61 -10.35 -14.75
N ASP A 373 -26.84 -10.47 -16.08
CA ASP A 373 -25.82 -10.96 -16.99
C ASP A 373 -24.53 -10.12 -16.82
N ASP A 374 -23.38 -10.79 -16.83
CA ASP A 374 -22.11 -10.12 -16.53
C ASP A 374 -21.82 -8.99 -17.51
N VAL A 375 -22.17 -9.16 -18.80
CA VAL A 375 -21.93 -8.13 -19.81
C VAL A 375 -22.81 -6.91 -19.55
N GLU A 376 -24.08 -7.12 -19.16
CA GLU A 376 -24.97 -6.01 -18.79
C GLU A 376 -24.47 -5.32 -17.50
N ALA A 377 -24.02 -6.09 -16.53
CA ALA A 377 -23.44 -5.54 -15.29
C ALA A 377 -22.17 -4.69 -15.54
N ILE A 378 -21.34 -5.09 -16.53
CA ILE A 378 -20.15 -4.33 -16.94
C ILE A 378 -20.51 -2.97 -17.57
N LYS A 379 -21.63 -2.88 -18.26
CA LYS A 379 -22.11 -1.64 -18.92
C LYS A 379 -22.61 -0.58 -17.93
N MET A 380 -22.81 -0.94 -16.67
CA MET A 380 -23.31 -0.02 -15.65
C MET A 380 -22.19 0.84 -15.06
N ARG A 381 -22.51 2.09 -14.71
CA ARG A 381 -21.60 3.03 -14.05
C ARG A 381 -21.71 3.00 -12.52
N HIS A 382 -22.79 2.45 -12.00
CA HIS A 382 -23.07 2.14 -10.61
C HIS A 382 -23.64 0.73 -10.53
N VAL A 383 -23.79 0.19 -9.33
CA VAL A 383 -24.15 -1.23 -9.16
C VAL A 383 -25.64 -1.43 -9.08
N LEU A 384 -26.36 -0.57 -8.35
CA LEU A 384 -27.82 -0.64 -8.19
C LEU A 384 -28.52 0.19 -9.25
N VAL A 385 -29.61 -0.34 -9.83
CA VAL A 385 -30.36 0.34 -10.89
C VAL A 385 -30.96 1.66 -10.41
N SER A 386 -31.36 1.73 -9.15
CA SER A 386 -31.89 2.96 -8.52
C SER A 386 -30.87 4.09 -8.43
N GLY A 387 -29.59 3.82 -8.61
CA GLY A 387 -28.52 4.78 -8.38
C GLY A 387 -28.25 5.05 -6.89
N LYS A 388 -28.83 4.27 -5.98
CA LYS A 388 -28.50 4.33 -4.56
C LYS A 388 -27.12 3.71 -4.33
N MET A 389 -26.37 4.32 -3.43
CA MET A 389 -25.06 3.86 -3.00
C MET A 389 -25.05 3.83 -1.48
N PHE A 390 -24.38 2.85 -0.91
CA PHE A 390 -24.32 2.78 0.55
C PHE A 390 -23.01 2.14 1.04
N HIS A 391 -22.71 2.40 2.28
CA HIS A 391 -21.67 1.68 3.03
C HIS A 391 -22.12 1.49 4.46
N GLY A 392 -21.67 0.39 5.09
CA GLY A 392 -22.15 0.10 6.43
C GLY A 392 -21.58 -1.17 7.03
N ILE A 393 -22.30 -1.66 8.04
CA ILE A 393 -22.02 -2.89 8.78
C ILE A 393 -23.13 -3.90 8.49
N PHE A 394 -22.75 -5.12 8.13
CA PHE A 394 -23.67 -6.17 7.71
C PHE A 394 -23.33 -7.49 8.37
N THR A 395 -24.35 -8.20 8.84
CA THR A 395 -24.24 -9.57 9.33
C THR A 395 -24.74 -10.54 8.27
N LEU A 396 -23.90 -11.48 7.90
CA LEU A 396 -24.14 -12.52 6.92
C LEU A 396 -24.34 -13.86 7.64
N LYS A 397 -25.33 -14.63 7.21
CA LYS A 397 -25.63 -15.98 7.76
C LYS A 397 -25.49 -17.06 6.70
N ASN A 398 -24.95 -18.19 7.14
CA ASN A 398 -24.76 -19.41 6.35
C ASN A 398 -24.20 -19.12 4.97
N ILE A 399 -23.01 -18.50 4.96
CA ILE A 399 -22.30 -18.19 3.72
C ILE A 399 -21.51 -19.40 3.23
N LYS A 400 -21.57 -19.64 1.92
CA LYS A 400 -20.90 -20.74 1.25
C LYS A 400 -20.44 -20.31 -0.14
N ILE A 401 -19.17 -20.53 -0.50
CA ILE A 401 -18.66 -20.19 -1.82
C ILE A 401 -19.37 -21.00 -2.93
N LYS A 402 -19.76 -20.36 -4.02
CA LYS A 402 -20.29 -21.04 -5.21
C LYS A 402 -19.17 -21.77 -5.94
N ASN A 403 -19.48 -22.97 -6.39
CA ASN A 403 -18.54 -23.84 -7.06
C ASN A 403 -18.78 -23.86 -8.58
N TYR A 404 -17.73 -23.66 -9.34
CA TYR A 404 -17.70 -23.72 -10.80
C TYR A 404 -16.64 -24.75 -11.27
N GLY A 405 -16.67 -25.94 -10.67
CA GLY A 405 -15.65 -26.97 -10.92
C GLY A 405 -14.35 -26.66 -10.18
N TYR A 406 -13.26 -26.42 -10.92
CA TYR A 406 -11.98 -25.99 -10.33
C TYR A 406 -11.92 -24.47 -10.14
N ASN A 407 -12.96 -23.75 -10.51
CA ASN A 407 -13.04 -22.30 -10.38
C ASN A 407 -13.87 -21.90 -9.16
N TYR A 408 -13.39 -20.97 -8.40
CA TYR A 408 -14.05 -20.29 -7.28
C TYR A 408 -13.30 -18.99 -6.97
N MET A 409 -13.97 -18.03 -6.39
CA MET A 409 -13.34 -16.75 -6.06
C MET A 409 -13.79 -16.26 -4.69
N PRO A 410 -13.07 -16.60 -3.60
CA PRO A 410 -13.42 -16.18 -2.27
C PRO A 410 -13.02 -14.71 -2.04
N ILE A 411 -14.02 -13.84 -1.93
CA ILE A 411 -13.79 -12.38 -1.85
C ILE A 411 -13.86 -11.83 -0.44
N ILE A 412 -14.49 -12.54 0.50
CA ILE A 412 -14.62 -12.08 1.90
C ILE A 412 -13.29 -12.30 2.61
N SER A 413 -12.67 -11.21 3.07
CA SER A 413 -11.41 -11.27 3.83
C SER A 413 -11.67 -11.63 5.28
N ALA A 414 -11.05 -12.71 5.76
CA ALA A 414 -11.15 -13.13 7.15
C ALA A 414 -10.62 -12.09 8.16
N SER A 415 -9.60 -11.32 7.78
CA SER A 415 -9.06 -10.25 8.61
C SER A 415 -9.95 -9.00 8.70
N LYS A 416 -11.00 -8.92 7.87
CA LYS A 416 -11.98 -7.83 7.83
C LYS A 416 -13.35 -8.24 8.34
N THR A 417 -13.47 -9.44 8.90
CA THR A 417 -14.71 -9.92 9.50
C THR A 417 -14.62 -9.90 11.02
N LYS A 418 -15.73 -9.58 11.67
CA LYS A 418 -15.89 -9.75 13.11
C LYS A 418 -16.68 -11.03 13.36
N SER A 419 -16.30 -11.79 14.39
CA SER A 419 -17.08 -12.93 14.83
C SER A 419 -18.21 -12.49 15.79
N LYS A 420 -19.19 -13.37 15.98
CA LYS A 420 -20.33 -13.15 16.86
C LYS A 420 -19.97 -12.81 18.31
N ASP A 421 -18.84 -13.30 18.78
CA ASP A 421 -18.38 -13.21 20.17
C ASP A 421 -17.69 -11.87 20.47
N GLY A 422 -17.63 -10.95 19.55
CA GLY A 422 -16.92 -9.69 19.73
C GLY A 422 -15.40 -9.87 19.85
N LEU A 423 -14.88 -11.07 19.64
CA LEU A 423 -13.46 -11.32 19.47
C LEU A 423 -13.07 -10.59 18.21
N GLY A 424 -12.48 -9.43 18.41
CA GLY A 424 -12.12 -8.48 17.36
C GLY A 424 -11.34 -9.12 16.22
N GLU A 425 -10.96 -8.35 15.24
CA GLU A 425 -10.17 -8.77 14.10
C GLU A 425 -9.25 -9.92 14.48
N ILE A 426 -9.49 -11.10 13.91
CA ILE A 426 -8.61 -12.25 14.18
C ILE A 426 -7.24 -11.80 13.74
N GLU A 427 -6.40 -11.50 14.72
CA GLU A 427 -5.01 -11.17 14.47
C GLU A 427 -4.30 -12.40 13.88
N TYR A 428 -4.40 -12.52 12.57
CA TYR A 428 -3.75 -13.56 11.79
C TYR A 428 -2.24 -13.59 11.97
N ASN A 429 -1.66 -12.57 12.60
CA ASN A 429 -0.21 -12.39 12.69
C ASN A 429 0.41 -12.83 14.03
N LYS A 430 -0.36 -13.20 15.04
CA LYS A 430 0.22 -13.72 16.29
C LYS A 430 0.30 -15.22 16.24
N LYS A 431 1.49 -15.73 15.99
CA LYS A 431 1.84 -17.16 15.81
C LYS A 431 1.38 -18.11 16.92
N SER A 432 1.02 -17.63 18.11
CA SER A 432 0.68 -18.48 19.25
C SER A 432 -0.77 -18.45 19.70
N HIS A 433 -1.49 -17.34 19.50
CA HIS A 433 -2.90 -17.21 19.92
C HIS A 433 -3.88 -17.61 18.82
N GLY A 434 -3.51 -17.42 17.56
CA GLY A 434 -4.38 -17.65 16.41
C GLY A 434 -4.78 -19.13 16.25
N TYR A 435 -3.93 -20.06 16.61
CA TYR A 435 -4.25 -21.49 16.49
C TYR A 435 -5.38 -21.93 17.43
N LYS A 436 -5.29 -21.55 18.69
CA LYS A 436 -6.28 -21.94 19.68
C LYS A 436 -7.63 -21.28 19.41
N LEU A 437 -7.59 -20.00 19.01
CA LEU A 437 -8.79 -19.27 18.66
C LEU A 437 -9.46 -19.83 17.39
N LEU A 438 -8.65 -20.21 16.40
CA LEU A 438 -9.16 -20.82 15.18
C LEU A 438 -9.74 -22.21 15.41
N GLU A 439 -9.12 -23.02 16.29
CA GLU A 439 -9.65 -24.31 16.70
C GLU A 439 -11.03 -24.19 17.35
N GLU A 440 -11.17 -23.25 18.28
CA GLU A 440 -12.45 -22.93 18.91
C GLU A 440 -13.47 -22.45 17.89
N MET A 441 -13.08 -21.58 16.98
CA MET A 441 -13.96 -21.02 15.95
C MET A 441 -14.37 -22.05 14.90
N VAL A 442 -13.46 -22.90 14.44
CA VAL A 442 -13.79 -23.94 13.46
C VAL A 442 -14.69 -25.00 14.06
N SER A 443 -14.48 -25.33 15.35
CA SER A 443 -15.33 -26.31 16.05
C SER A 443 -16.73 -25.75 16.39
N GLU A 444 -16.83 -24.48 16.63
CA GLU A 444 -18.05 -23.83 17.14
C GLU A 444 -18.89 -23.20 16.00
N TYR A 445 -18.26 -22.63 14.97
CA TYR A 445 -18.94 -21.84 13.94
C TYR A 445 -18.77 -22.37 12.51
N ASN A 446 -18.25 -23.59 12.35
CA ASN A 446 -18.06 -24.20 11.05
C ASN A 446 -17.39 -23.27 10.01
N ARG A 447 -16.33 -22.61 10.41
CA ARG A 447 -15.62 -21.59 9.61
C ARG A 447 -14.51 -22.20 8.79
N LEU A 448 -14.61 -22.12 7.47
CA LEU A 448 -13.56 -22.52 6.53
C LEU A 448 -12.91 -21.32 5.87
N ILE A 449 -11.59 -21.29 5.85
CA ILE A 449 -10.80 -20.18 5.29
C ILE A 449 -9.75 -20.73 4.32
N ASP A 450 -9.66 -20.12 3.14
CA ASP A 450 -8.60 -20.36 2.17
C ASP A 450 -7.79 -19.08 1.93
N ASN A 451 -6.51 -19.13 2.28
CA ASN A 451 -5.56 -18.04 2.00
C ASN A 451 -6.00 -16.68 2.56
N GLY A 452 -6.54 -16.68 3.79
CA GLY A 452 -7.08 -15.48 4.42
C GLY A 452 -8.45 -15.04 3.89
N ARG A 453 -9.13 -15.89 3.10
CA ARG A 453 -10.45 -15.65 2.54
C ARG A 453 -11.44 -16.68 3.03
N ILE A 454 -12.65 -16.25 3.38
CA ILE A 454 -13.70 -17.14 3.87
C ILE A 454 -14.28 -17.97 2.72
N ILE A 455 -14.31 -19.28 2.90
CA ILE A 455 -14.96 -20.25 2.02
C ILE A 455 -16.39 -20.52 2.47
N SER A 456 -16.57 -20.75 3.77
CA SER A 456 -17.88 -20.88 4.41
C SER A 456 -17.84 -20.37 5.83
N TYR A 457 -18.99 -19.95 6.34
CA TYR A 457 -19.13 -19.52 7.73
C TYR A 457 -20.60 -19.44 8.11
N ASP A 458 -20.95 -19.86 9.33
CA ASP A 458 -22.32 -19.81 9.80
C ASP A 458 -22.83 -18.39 10.01
N GLU A 459 -22.03 -17.52 10.65
CA GLU A 459 -22.39 -16.12 10.85
C GLU A 459 -21.15 -15.24 10.98
N CYS A 460 -21.09 -14.16 10.23
CA CYS A 460 -20.03 -13.16 10.38
C CYS A 460 -20.51 -11.74 10.07
N THR A 461 -19.93 -10.77 10.75
CA THR A 461 -20.15 -9.34 10.50
C THR A 461 -19.03 -8.79 9.64
N ILE A 462 -19.39 -8.03 8.60
CA ILE A 462 -18.47 -7.38 7.68
C ILE A 462 -18.77 -5.89 7.55
N TYR A 463 -17.76 -5.14 7.14
CA TYR A 463 -17.91 -3.78 6.67
C TYR A 463 -17.88 -3.82 5.13
N ALA A 464 -18.91 -3.26 4.48
CA ALA A 464 -19.07 -3.39 3.04
C ALA A 464 -19.72 -2.17 2.40
N THR A 465 -19.51 -2.02 1.08
CA THR A 465 -20.34 -1.20 0.19
C THR A 465 -21.40 -2.06 -0.48
N GLU A 466 -22.39 -1.45 -1.16
CA GLU A 466 -23.33 -2.17 -2.03
C GLU A 466 -22.59 -2.97 -3.11
N VAL A 467 -21.44 -2.45 -3.57
CA VAL A 467 -20.60 -3.15 -4.56
C VAL A 467 -20.10 -4.47 -3.99
N ASP A 468 -19.63 -4.48 -2.75
CA ASP A 468 -19.15 -5.69 -2.08
C ASP A 468 -20.29 -6.66 -1.80
N ILE A 469 -21.46 -6.17 -1.37
CA ILE A 469 -22.65 -7.01 -1.13
C ILE A 469 -23.09 -7.73 -2.43
N VAL A 470 -23.20 -7.00 -3.53
CA VAL A 470 -23.57 -7.60 -4.83
C VAL A 470 -22.51 -8.60 -5.31
N ASN A 471 -21.21 -8.33 -5.09
CA ASN A 471 -20.14 -9.28 -5.40
C ASN A 471 -20.25 -10.55 -4.55
N ILE A 472 -20.57 -10.41 -3.24
CA ILE A 472 -20.77 -11.53 -2.33
C ILE A 472 -21.95 -12.39 -2.82
N LEU A 473 -23.10 -11.80 -3.11
CA LEU A 473 -24.27 -12.51 -3.63
C LEU A 473 -24.00 -13.20 -4.96
N LYS A 474 -23.09 -12.66 -5.79
CA LYS A 474 -22.66 -13.31 -7.03
C LYS A 474 -21.78 -14.54 -6.78
N MET A 475 -20.87 -14.49 -5.82
CA MET A 475 -19.83 -15.51 -5.59
C MET A 475 -20.15 -16.49 -4.47
N TYR A 476 -21.12 -16.18 -3.61
CA TYR A 476 -21.53 -17.04 -2.49
C TYR A 476 -23.02 -17.33 -2.54
N ASP A 477 -23.39 -18.49 -2.03
CA ASP A 477 -24.73 -18.75 -1.52
C ASP A 477 -24.78 -18.18 -0.12
N VAL A 478 -25.78 -17.35 0.17
CA VAL A 478 -25.96 -16.66 1.46
C VAL A 478 -27.42 -16.83 1.87
N GLU A 479 -27.66 -17.30 3.09
CA GLU A 479 -29.03 -17.45 3.58
C GLU A 479 -29.69 -16.10 3.80
N SER A 480 -28.98 -15.19 4.48
CA SER A 480 -29.48 -13.84 4.70
C SER A 480 -28.36 -12.84 4.95
N ILE A 481 -28.62 -11.58 4.59
CA ILE A 481 -27.77 -10.44 4.95
C ILE A 481 -28.66 -9.42 5.66
N SER A 482 -28.31 -9.07 6.90
CA SER A 482 -28.95 -8.02 7.68
C SER A 482 -28.02 -6.82 7.83
N ALA A 483 -28.55 -5.61 7.75
CA ALA A 483 -27.79 -4.40 8.00
C ALA A 483 -27.90 -4.01 9.48
N GLU A 484 -26.77 -3.69 10.12
CA GLU A 484 -26.70 -3.16 11.48
C GLU A 484 -26.66 -1.64 11.50
N CYS A 485 -25.97 -1.06 10.52
CA CYS A 485 -25.81 0.37 10.33
C CYS A 485 -25.52 0.63 8.85
N LEU A 486 -26.14 1.66 8.29
CA LEU A 486 -26.00 2.00 6.88
C LEU A 486 -25.95 3.51 6.68
N PHE A 487 -25.03 3.96 5.85
CA PHE A 487 -24.97 5.32 5.33
C PHE A 487 -25.42 5.30 3.86
N LEU A 488 -26.57 5.92 3.59
CA LEU A 488 -27.18 5.97 2.26
C LEU A 488 -26.77 7.23 1.52
N ASN A 489 -26.39 7.05 0.27
CA ASN A 489 -26.01 8.07 -0.69
C ASN A 489 -26.73 7.89 -2.01
N HIS A 490 -26.54 8.86 -2.90
CA HIS A 490 -26.90 8.76 -4.29
C HIS A 490 -25.65 8.79 -5.19
N ALA A 491 -25.76 8.13 -6.33
CA ALA A 491 -24.68 8.10 -7.29
C ALA A 491 -24.49 9.48 -7.94
N LYS A 492 -23.29 10.01 -7.84
CA LYS A 492 -22.84 11.20 -8.58
C LYS A 492 -21.94 10.75 -9.71
N SER A 493 -22.32 11.08 -10.92
CA SER A 493 -21.52 10.74 -12.10
C SER A 493 -20.09 11.29 -11.96
N SER A 494 -19.09 10.46 -12.28
CA SER A 494 -17.69 10.88 -12.36
C SER A 494 -17.49 12.04 -13.36
N GLY A 495 -18.33 12.14 -14.38
CA GLY A 495 -18.41 13.31 -15.25
C GLY A 495 -18.85 14.59 -14.55
N GLY A 496 -19.61 14.48 -13.44
CA GLY A 496 -19.94 15.59 -12.55
C GLY A 496 -18.87 15.91 -11.52
N ILE A 497 -17.84 15.05 -11.37
CA ILE A 497 -16.64 15.27 -10.57
C ILE A 497 -15.48 15.53 -11.54
N ASN A 498 -15.55 16.65 -12.26
CA ASN A 498 -14.68 16.92 -13.40
C ASN A 498 -13.19 16.90 -13.05
N GLU A 499 -12.81 17.33 -11.85
CA GLU A 499 -11.39 17.29 -11.44
C GLU A 499 -10.85 15.85 -11.38
N LEU A 500 -11.62 14.92 -10.81
CA LEU A 500 -11.24 13.51 -10.73
C LEU A 500 -11.06 12.91 -12.13
N VAL A 501 -11.93 13.24 -13.06
CA VAL A 501 -11.87 12.77 -14.45
C VAL A 501 -10.71 13.42 -15.19
N GLU A 502 -10.60 14.74 -15.15
CA GLU A 502 -9.59 15.51 -15.90
C GLU A 502 -8.16 15.17 -15.52
N ARG A 503 -7.85 15.04 -14.23
CA ARG A 503 -6.50 14.66 -13.81
C ARG A 503 -6.10 13.28 -14.34
N ASN A 504 -7.03 12.32 -14.37
CA ASN A 504 -6.75 10.98 -14.91
C ASN A 504 -6.59 11.02 -16.44
N ILE A 505 -7.37 11.82 -17.15
CA ILE A 505 -7.26 12.00 -18.60
C ILE A 505 -5.91 12.61 -18.98
N ILE A 506 -5.47 13.65 -18.27
CA ILE A 506 -4.19 14.31 -18.53
C ILE A 506 -3.04 13.29 -18.44
N TYR A 507 -3.01 12.48 -17.39
CA TYR A 507 -1.98 11.45 -17.25
C TYR A 507 -2.12 10.29 -18.22
N ALA A 508 -3.33 9.90 -18.60
CA ALA A 508 -3.58 8.90 -19.64
C ALA A 508 -3.05 9.38 -21.01
N ASN A 509 -3.34 10.62 -21.37
CA ASN A 509 -2.83 11.26 -22.58
C ASN A 509 -1.29 11.33 -22.55
N MET A 510 -0.73 11.83 -21.46
CA MET A 510 0.71 11.94 -21.26
C MET A 510 1.42 10.58 -21.38
N LYS A 511 0.90 9.54 -20.72
CA LYS A 511 1.41 8.16 -20.82
C LYS A 511 1.38 7.66 -22.26
N THR A 512 0.28 7.89 -22.97
CA THR A 512 0.08 7.42 -24.35
C THR A 512 1.01 8.15 -25.31
N ALA A 513 1.13 9.47 -25.19
CA ALA A 513 2.05 10.27 -26.00
C ALA A 513 3.51 9.86 -25.81
N LEU A 514 3.96 9.73 -24.56
CA LEU A 514 5.33 9.33 -24.23
C LEU A 514 5.65 7.89 -24.69
N LYS A 515 4.66 6.97 -24.60
CA LYS A 515 4.80 5.61 -25.14
C LYS A 515 4.95 5.62 -26.66
N ALA A 516 4.19 6.47 -27.36
CA ALA A 516 4.35 6.62 -28.82
C ALA A 516 5.75 7.14 -29.18
N ILE A 517 6.21 8.22 -28.53
CA ILE A 517 7.54 8.81 -28.78
C ILE A 517 8.66 7.81 -28.45
N SER A 518 8.57 7.07 -27.36
CA SER A 518 9.57 6.06 -26.97
C SER A 518 9.68 4.93 -28.00
N ASN A 519 8.58 4.65 -28.71
CA ASN A 519 8.52 3.67 -29.79
C ASN A 519 8.83 4.27 -31.18
N GLY A 520 9.24 5.55 -31.25
CA GLY A 520 9.55 6.24 -32.49
C GLY A 520 8.33 6.64 -33.34
N LYS A 521 7.15 6.67 -32.74
CA LYS A 521 5.90 7.14 -33.36
C LYS A 521 5.63 8.59 -33.01
N HIS A 522 4.92 9.31 -33.87
CA HIS A 522 4.49 10.69 -33.63
C HIS A 522 3.06 10.67 -33.08
N PRO A 523 2.83 11.09 -31.81
CA PRO A 523 1.48 11.25 -31.29
C PRO A 523 0.79 12.45 -31.90
N ASP A 524 -0.54 12.47 -31.86
CA ASP A 524 -1.36 13.62 -32.27
C ASP A 524 -1.16 14.82 -31.36
N GLU A 525 -1.62 16.01 -31.82
CA GLU A 525 -1.42 17.27 -31.13
C GLU A 525 -2.10 17.31 -29.75
N THR A 526 -3.26 16.69 -29.62
CA THR A 526 -4.00 16.61 -28.34
C THR A 526 -3.20 15.85 -27.29
N LEU A 527 -2.57 14.74 -27.68
CA LEU A 527 -1.71 13.95 -26.84
C LEU A 527 -0.42 14.69 -26.49
N LEU A 528 0.19 15.39 -27.48
CA LEU A 528 1.40 16.19 -27.25
C LEU A 528 1.20 17.31 -26.25
N ASN A 529 0.05 17.99 -26.31
CA ASN A 529 -0.30 19.08 -25.39
C ASN A 529 -0.47 18.64 -23.93
N SER A 530 -0.62 17.34 -23.67
CA SER A 530 -0.64 16.79 -22.31
C SER A 530 0.75 16.67 -21.68
N ILE A 531 1.82 16.67 -22.48
CA ILE A 531 3.19 16.56 -21.99
C ILE A 531 3.67 17.95 -21.56
N PRO A 532 4.28 18.13 -20.38
CA PRO A 532 4.86 19.39 -19.97
C PRO A 532 5.82 19.93 -21.04
N GLU A 533 5.71 21.23 -21.36
CA GLU A 533 6.50 21.88 -22.41
C GLU A 533 8.01 21.62 -22.25
N LYS A 534 8.49 21.66 -21.01
CA LYS A 534 9.88 21.37 -20.69
C LYS A 534 10.28 19.95 -21.12
N TRP A 535 9.45 18.94 -20.80
CA TRP A 535 9.75 17.55 -21.20
C TRP A 535 9.81 17.37 -22.71
N LEU A 536 8.89 18.03 -23.43
CA LEU A 536 8.92 18.05 -24.90
C LEU A 536 10.19 18.71 -25.45
N SER A 537 10.59 19.84 -24.85
CA SER A 537 11.83 20.54 -25.23
C SER A 537 13.04 19.67 -24.97
N ASP A 538 13.11 19.05 -23.78
CA ASP A 538 14.20 18.15 -23.39
C ASP A 538 14.29 16.95 -24.34
N ILE A 539 13.17 16.32 -24.69
CA ILE A 539 13.14 15.19 -25.65
C ILE A 539 13.64 15.62 -27.03
N LYS A 540 13.21 16.78 -27.53
CA LYS A 540 13.59 17.30 -28.84
C LYS A 540 15.09 17.64 -28.94
N SER A 541 15.69 18.12 -27.85
CA SER A 541 17.08 18.53 -27.80
C SER A 541 18.06 17.41 -27.38
N ASN A 542 17.55 16.26 -26.93
CA ASN A 542 18.39 15.17 -26.40
C ASN A 542 18.99 14.31 -27.51
N ALA A 543 20.23 13.86 -27.32
CA ALA A 543 20.90 12.94 -28.24
C ALA A 543 20.21 11.56 -28.36
N GLU A 544 19.53 11.11 -27.27
CA GLU A 544 18.79 9.85 -27.19
C GLU A 544 17.29 10.10 -26.84
N PRO A 545 16.51 10.68 -27.75
CA PRO A 545 15.13 11.14 -27.43
C PRO A 545 14.20 10.00 -27.01
N LYS A 546 14.36 8.80 -27.57
CA LYS A 546 13.56 7.62 -27.23
C LYS A 546 13.82 7.15 -25.79
N LYS A 547 15.07 7.16 -25.37
CA LYS A 547 15.48 6.77 -24.02
C LYS A 547 14.95 7.76 -22.98
N LEU A 548 15.05 9.05 -23.28
CA LEU A 548 14.51 10.10 -22.41
C LEU A 548 12.98 10.03 -22.35
N ALA A 549 12.29 9.82 -23.46
CA ALA A 549 10.84 9.62 -23.49
C ALA A 549 10.41 8.40 -22.67
N LYS A 550 11.17 7.29 -22.71
CA LYS A 550 10.91 6.11 -21.88
C LYS A 550 11.03 6.43 -20.38
N ARG A 551 12.00 7.28 -20.00
CA ARG A 551 12.16 7.76 -18.63
C ARG A 551 10.95 8.57 -18.17
N TYR A 552 10.51 9.56 -18.97
CA TYR A 552 9.32 10.36 -18.65
C TYR A 552 8.02 9.53 -18.68
N LEU A 553 7.96 8.50 -19.54
CA LEU A 553 6.85 7.54 -19.54
C LEU A 553 6.74 6.81 -18.19
N MET A 554 7.85 6.35 -17.63
CA MET A 554 7.84 5.69 -16.31
C MET A 554 7.37 6.65 -15.22
N LEU A 555 7.83 7.90 -15.26
CA LEU A 555 7.42 8.93 -14.30
C LEU A 555 5.91 9.22 -14.41
N SER A 556 5.40 9.40 -15.65
CA SER A 556 3.97 9.64 -15.88
C SER A 556 3.10 8.45 -15.45
N LYS A 557 3.57 7.22 -15.69
CA LYS A 557 2.90 5.99 -15.24
C LYS A 557 2.80 5.94 -13.70
N ASN A 558 3.89 6.28 -13.02
CA ASN A 558 3.92 6.32 -11.55
C ASN A 558 2.95 7.39 -11.01
N MET A 559 2.91 8.57 -11.62
CA MET A 559 1.97 9.63 -11.24
C MET A 559 0.52 9.25 -11.51
N PHE A 560 0.26 8.58 -12.63
CA PHE A 560 -1.06 8.08 -12.98
C PHE A 560 -1.58 7.06 -11.97
N ASN A 561 -0.73 6.12 -11.58
CA ASN A 561 -1.06 5.13 -10.54
C ASN A 561 -1.19 5.77 -9.15
N ALA A 562 -0.43 6.83 -8.86
CA ALA A 562 -0.50 7.55 -7.58
C ALA A 562 -1.80 8.34 -7.37
N GLN A 563 -2.59 8.60 -8.44
CA GLN A 563 -3.87 9.33 -8.32
C GLN A 563 -4.81 8.65 -7.30
N TYR A 564 -4.99 7.35 -7.42
CA TYR A 564 -5.77 6.58 -6.46
C TYR A 564 -5.25 6.72 -5.03
N GLY A 565 -3.93 6.62 -4.83
CA GLY A 565 -3.32 6.74 -3.51
C GLY A 565 -3.53 8.11 -2.84
N ILE A 566 -3.78 9.16 -3.64
CA ILE A 566 -4.14 10.49 -3.10
C ILE A 566 -5.50 10.42 -2.41
N ASP A 567 -6.48 9.78 -3.03
CA ASP A 567 -7.85 9.70 -2.52
C ASP A 567 -7.97 8.66 -1.39
N ALA A 568 -7.23 7.55 -1.49
CA ALA A 568 -7.17 6.51 -0.46
C ALA A 568 -6.27 6.89 0.75
N THR A 569 -5.71 8.10 0.77
CA THR A 569 -4.89 8.55 1.92
C THR A 569 -5.74 8.62 3.18
N GLN A 570 -5.28 8.02 4.25
CA GLN A 570 -5.92 8.11 5.55
C GLN A 570 -6.08 9.58 5.97
N LEU A 571 -7.24 9.92 6.50
CA LEU A 571 -7.55 11.29 6.94
C LEU A 571 -6.81 11.67 8.22
N VAL A 572 -6.50 10.69 9.04
CA VAL A 572 -5.81 10.87 10.32
C VAL A 572 -4.61 9.95 10.36
N PHE A 573 -3.46 10.52 10.64
CA PHE A 573 -2.22 9.77 10.91
C PHE A 573 -2.11 9.52 12.41
N GLY A 574 -1.63 8.34 12.80
CA GLY A 574 -1.34 8.01 14.19
C GLY A 574 -0.27 8.94 14.76
N ASP A 575 -0.32 9.16 16.06
CA ASP A 575 0.72 9.91 16.77
C ASP A 575 2.04 9.14 16.69
N THR A 576 3.13 9.86 16.46
CA THR A 576 4.47 9.29 16.55
C THR A 576 4.83 9.23 18.04
N LEU A 577 4.99 8.05 18.59
CA LEU A 577 5.44 7.84 19.96
C LEU A 577 6.96 7.72 19.96
N ILE A 578 7.60 8.33 20.95
CA ILE A 578 8.99 8.07 21.29
C ILE A 578 8.96 7.20 22.53
N ASP A 579 9.42 5.98 22.37
CA ASP A 579 9.90 5.19 23.48
C ASP A 579 11.39 5.51 23.69
N GLU A 580 11.94 5.35 24.90
CA GLU A 580 13.35 5.63 25.19
C GLU A 580 14.30 4.93 24.20
N ASP A 581 13.85 3.83 23.60
CA ASP A 581 14.61 3.00 22.70
C ASP A 581 14.23 3.10 21.21
N CYS A 582 13.07 3.61 20.84
CA CYS A 582 12.70 3.73 19.43
C CYS A 582 11.55 4.72 19.17
N ILE A 583 11.55 5.28 17.97
CA ILE A 583 10.40 6.03 17.46
C ILE A 583 9.44 5.05 16.82
N THR A 584 8.25 4.94 17.35
CA THR A 584 7.17 4.12 16.77
C THR A 584 6.00 5.00 16.38
N SER A 585 5.32 4.65 15.28
CA SER A 585 3.98 5.18 15.02
C SER A 585 2.97 4.19 15.56
N ASN A 586 2.12 4.64 16.45
CA ASN A 586 0.98 3.86 16.89
C ASN A 586 -0.18 4.10 15.93
N THR A 587 -0.22 3.35 14.83
CA THR A 587 -1.33 3.39 13.87
C THR A 587 -2.57 2.63 14.35
N GLU A 588 -2.43 1.79 15.38
CA GLU A 588 -3.52 0.99 15.92
C GLU A 588 -4.37 1.73 16.96
N SER A 589 -3.81 2.74 17.61
CA SER A 589 -4.52 3.56 18.59
C SER A 589 -4.68 5.00 18.12
N LEU A 590 -5.35 5.23 16.99
CA LEU A 590 -6.04 6.50 16.82
C LEU A 590 -7.07 6.58 17.93
N SER A 591 -6.71 7.23 19.04
CA SER A 591 -7.67 7.44 20.10
C SER A 591 -8.85 8.23 19.51
N ARG A 592 -10.05 7.91 19.95
CA ARG A 592 -11.25 8.68 19.61
C ARG A 592 -11.00 10.18 19.79
N GLU A 593 -10.29 10.56 20.83
CA GLU A 593 -9.90 11.93 21.15
C GLU A 593 -9.00 12.58 20.10
N SER A 594 -8.01 11.86 19.56
CA SER A 594 -7.11 12.40 18.52
C SER A 594 -7.87 12.68 17.22
N PHE A 595 -8.82 11.81 16.85
CA PHE A 595 -9.63 12.03 15.66
C PHE A 595 -10.63 13.16 15.88
N GLU A 596 -11.37 13.16 16.99
CA GLU A 596 -12.34 14.20 17.31
C GLU A 596 -11.66 15.57 17.37
N ARG A 597 -10.47 15.65 17.96
CA ARG A 597 -9.66 16.88 17.96
C ARG A 597 -9.31 17.30 16.54
N TYR A 598 -8.78 16.41 15.73
CA TYR A 598 -8.42 16.72 14.34
C TYR A 598 -9.64 17.08 13.49
N TYR A 599 -10.73 16.32 13.61
CA TYR A 599 -12.00 16.57 12.95
C TYR A 599 -12.55 17.94 13.33
N ASN A 600 -12.65 18.24 14.63
CA ASN A 600 -13.12 19.52 15.12
C ASN A 600 -12.25 20.69 14.66
N GLU A 601 -10.92 20.55 14.71
CA GLU A 601 -10.01 21.56 14.18
C GLU A 601 -10.19 21.79 12.68
N THR A 602 -10.44 20.73 11.93
CA THR A 602 -10.69 20.83 10.48
C THR A 602 -12.01 21.48 10.20
N MET A 603 -13.08 21.07 10.88
CA MET A 603 -14.43 21.63 10.72
C MET A 603 -14.53 23.06 11.19
N ILE A 604 -13.87 23.45 12.30
CA ILE A 604 -13.78 24.84 12.75
C ILE A 604 -13.07 25.70 11.71
N LYS A 605 -11.97 25.19 11.13
CA LYS A 605 -11.23 25.89 10.05
C LYS A 605 -12.07 26.02 8.79
N LEU A 606 -12.81 24.98 8.41
CA LEU A 606 -13.75 25.01 7.27
C LEU A 606 -14.90 25.99 7.52
N GLY A 607 -15.46 26.00 8.72
CA GLY A 607 -16.51 26.93 9.12
C GLY A 607 -16.03 28.40 9.07
N LYS A 608 -14.83 28.70 9.57
CA LYS A 608 -14.21 30.03 9.51
C LYS A 608 -13.85 30.45 8.08
N GLU A 609 -13.35 29.56 7.27
CA GLU A 609 -13.04 29.86 5.86
C GLU A 609 -14.30 30.05 5.01
N ARG A 610 -15.41 29.35 5.34
CA ARG A 610 -16.73 29.59 4.74
C ARG A 610 -17.26 30.99 4.99
N SER A 611 -17.07 31.51 6.22
CA SER A 611 -17.55 32.86 6.59
C SER A 611 -16.70 34.00 6.01
N ASP A 612 -15.39 33.79 5.82
CA ASP A 612 -14.46 34.87 5.51
C ASP A 612 -14.10 35.05 4.03
N ARG A 613 -14.12 33.98 3.17
CA ARG A 613 -13.71 34.12 1.74
C ARG A 613 -14.15 32.99 0.80
N GLY A 614 -14.87 31.96 1.22
CA GLY A 614 -15.22 30.82 0.36
C GLY A 614 -14.04 29.95 -0.08
N LEU A 615 -12.93 29.90 0.67
CA LEU A 615 -11.71 29.20 0.32
C LEU A 615 -11.50 27.94 1.19
N PHE A 616 -11.79 26.79 0.62
CA PHE A 616 -11.54 25.49 1.22
C PHE A 616 -10.09 25.03 0.96
N LYS A 617 -9.14 25.48 1.74
CA LYS A 617 -7.71 25.20 1.48
C LYS A 617 -7.19 23.87 2.00
N ARG A 618 -7.94 23.04 2.75
CA ARG A 618 -7.36 21.95 3.52
C ARG A 618 -7.85 20.54 3.24
N VAL A 619 -9.10 20.33 2.88
CA VAL A 619 -9.58 18.99 2.50
C VAL A 619 -9.30 18.82 1.00
N LYS A 620 -8.40 17.89 0.67
CA LYS A 620 -7.85 17.73 -0.69
C LYS A 620 -8.01 16.33 -1.25
N SER A 621 -8.63 15.43 -0.50
CA SER A 621 -8.87 14.05 -0.89
C SER A 621 -10.20 13.60 -0.33
N SER A 622 -10.91 12.77 -1.06
CA SER A 622 -12.15 12.14 -0.64
C SER A 622 -11.89 10.66 -0.36
N TYR A 623 -11.85 10.30 0.93
CA TYR A 623 -11.57 8.92 1.33
C TYR A 623 -12.63 7.93 0.81
N ILE A 624 -13.88 8.36 0.72
CA ILE A 624 -14.97 7.54 0.17
C ILE A 624 -14.74 7.21 -1.32
N VAL A 625 -14.17 8.13 -2.10
CA VAL A 625 -13.78 7.86 -3.49
C VAL A 625 -12.72 6.76 -3.55
N GLY A 626 -11.71 6.82 -2.66
CA GLY A 626 -10.70 5.76 -2.54
C GLY A 626 -11.30 4.39 -2.22
N ILE A 627 -12.31 4.34 -1.34
CA ILE A 627 -13.07 3.12 -1.02
C ILE A 627 -13.74 2.55 -2.29
N TYR A 628 -14.49 3.39 -3.00
CA TYR A 628 -15.26 2.95 -4.18
C TYR A 628 -14.36 2.58 -5.36
N ILE A 629 -13.23 3.27 -5.58
CA ILE A 629 -12.26 2.87 -6.63
C ILE A 629 -11.83 1.41 -6.42
N THR A 630 -11.47 1.03 -5.19
CA THR A 630 -11.05 -0.35 -4.93
C THR A 630 -12.22 -1.35 -4.94
N ALA A 631 -13.41 -0.94 -4.51
CA ALA A 631 -14.60 -1.77 -4.59
C ALA A 631 -14.97 -2.08 -6.04
N TYR A 632 -14.94 -1.08 -6.92
CA TYR A 632 -15.17 -1.25 -8.35
C TYR A 632 -14.08 -2.08 -9.03
N ALA A 633 -12.81 -1.90 -8.66
CA ALA A 633 -11.73 -2.74 -9.16
C ALA A 633 -11.94 -4.22 -8.80
N ARG A 634 -12.34 -4.52 -7.56
CA ARG A 634 -12.73 -5.88 -7.16
C ARG A 634 -13.94 -6.39 -7.96
N ARG A 635 -14.98 -5.56 -8.16
CA ARG A 635 -16.12 -5.92 -8.99
C ARG A 635 -15.72 -6.22 -10.43
N HIS A 636 -14.83 -5.42 -11.00
CA HIS A 636 -14.32 -5.60 -12.35
C HIS A 636 -13.70 -6.99 -12.53
N LEU A 637 -12.85 -7.36 -11.57
CA LEU A 637 -12.22 -8.68 -11.54
C LEU A 637 -13.22 -9.81 -11.26
N VAL A 638 -14.23 -9.59 -10.38
CA VAL A 638 -15.29 -10.55 -10.09
C VAL A 638 -16.13 -10.85 -11.35
N LEU A 639 -16.54 -9.81 -12.08
CA LEU A 639 -17.34 -9.97 -13.30
C LEU A 639 -16.55 -10.68 -14.41
N PHE A 640 -15.28 -10.35 -14.57
CA PHE A 640 -14.39 -11.05 -15.49
C PHE A 640 -14.24 -12.52 -15.10
N SER A 641 -13.95 -12.81 -13.84
CA SER A 641 -13.77 -14.17 -13.35
C SER A 641 -15.04 -14.99 -13.53
N HIS A 642 -16.20 -14.45 -13.15
CA HIS A 642 -17.48 -15.15 -13.31
C HIS A 642 -17.80 -15.45 -14.78
N LEU A 643 -17.50 -14.52 -15.67
CA LEU A 643 -17.67 -14.72 -17.11
C LEU A 643 -16.74 -15.84 -17.63
N ILE A 644 -15.48 -15.89 -17.18
CA ILE A 644 -14.55 -16.98 -17.48
C ILE A 644 -15.08 -18.31 -16.95
N PHE A 645 -15.54 -18.38 -15.69
CA PHE A 645 -16.05 -19.58 -15.03
C PHE A 645 -17.26 -20.17 -15.76
N THR A 646 -18.16 -19.31 -16.25
CA THR A 646 -19.44 -19.73 -16.81
C THR A 646 -19.42 -19.91 -18.33
N LYS A 647 -18.53 -19.24 -19.05
CA LYS A 647 -18.55 -19.21 -20.54
C LYS A 647 -17.33 -19.88 -21.19
N THR A 648 -16.32 -20.27 -20.41
CA THR A 648 -15.11 -20.89 -20.94
C THR A 648 -14.74 -22.16 -20.15
N PRO A 649 -13.91 -23.05 -20.70
CA PRO A 649 -13.36 -24.18 -19.96
C PRO A 649 -12.08 -23.83 -19.19
N TYR A 650 -11.67 -22.57 -19.21
CA TYR A 650 -10.44 -22.14 -18.54
C TYR A 650 -10.60 -22.05 -17.04
N ILE A 651 -9.52 -22.32 -16.34
CA ILE A 651 -9.40 -22.23 -14.90
C ILE A 651 -8.53 -21.02 -14.59
N ILE A 652 -8.96 -20.15 -13.68
CA ILE A 652 -8.11 -19.10 -13.19
C ILE A 652 -7.27 -19.69 -12.05
N VAL A 653 -5.96 -19.79 -12.29
CA VAL A 653 -5.00 -20.37 -11.32
C VAL A 653 -4.42 -19.34 -10.38
N TYR A 654 -4.46 -18.05 -10.77
CA TYR A 654 -3.93 -16.97 -9.95
C TYR A 654 -4.55 -15.61 -10.30
N TRP A 655 -4.77 -14.79 -9.27
CA TRP A 655 -5.20 -13.40 -9.40
C TRP A 655 -4.19 -12.48 -8.73
N ASP A 656 -3.89 -11.35 -9.36
CA ASP A 656 -3.02 -10.34 -8.78
C ASP A 656 -3.50 -8.92 -9.10
N THR A 657 -4.26 -8.34 -8.19
CA THR A 657 -4.72 -6.94 -8.23
C THR A 657 -5.64 -6.64 -9.40
N ASP A 658 -5.13 -6.59 -10.60
CA ASP A 658 -5.73 -6.23 -11.87
C ASP A 658 -5.48 -7.28 -12.96
N SER A 659 -4.88 -8.41 -12.60
CA SER A 659 -4.57 -9.48 -13.55
C SER A 659 -5.13 -10.84 -13.14
N ALA A 660 -5.37 -11.68 -14.15
CA ALA A 660 -5.78 -13.07 -14.02
C ALA A 660 -4.89 -13.98 -14.88
N LYS A 661 -4.46 -15.12 -14.29
CA LYS A 661 -3.64 -16.12 -14.95
C LYS A 661 -4.53 -17.33 -15.24
N LEU A 662 -4.74 -17.62 -16.52
CA LEU A 662 -5.71 -18.59 -17.04
C LEU A 662 -5.02 -19.83 -17.58
N TYR A 663 -5.52 -20.98 -17.16
CA TYR A 663 -4.98 -22.30 -17.52
C TYR A 663 -6.06 -23.23 -18.08
N HIS A 664 -5.71 -24.02 -19.07
CA HIS A 664 -6.53 -25.12 -19.55
C HIS A 664 -5.66 -26.35 -19.83
N PRO A 665 -5.92 -27.52 -19.18
CA PRO A 665 -5.02 -28.67 -19.26
C PRO A 665 -4.93 -29.28 -20.68
N ASN A 666 -5.96 -29.11 -21.50
CA ASN A 666 -6.04 -29.64 -22.86
C ASN A 666 -6.42 -28.51 -23.83
N GLU A 667 -5.55 -27.48 -23.89
CA GLU A 667 -5.80 -26.32 -24.74
C GLU A 667 -5.75 -26.69 -26.23
N SER A 668 -6.62 -26.07 -26.98
CA SER A 668 -6.64 -26.10 -28.45
C SER A 668 -6.86 -24.69 -29.00
N ALA A 669 -6.55 -24.47 -30.27
CA ALA A 669 -6.82 -23.20 -30.93
C ALA A 669 -8.34 -22.82 -30.85
N VAL A 670 -9.22 -23.77 -30.81
CA VAL A 670 -10.68 -23.54 -30.68
C VAL A 670 -11.02 -23.04 -29.28
N THR A 671 -10.46 -23.66 -28.24
CA THR A 671 -10.68 -23.21 -26.84
C THR A 671 -10.07 -21.86 -26.58
N PHE A 672 -8.88 -21.58 -27.10
CA PHE A 672 -8.24 -20.28 -26.97
C PHE A 672 -9.02 -19.16 -27.68
N ASN A 673 -9.47 -19.40 -28.91
CA ASN A 673 -10.34 -18.45 -29.63
C ASN A 673 -11.65 -18.19 -28.88
N LYS A 674 -12.22 -19.20 -28.23
CA LYS A 674 -13.42 -19.02 -27.40
C LYS A 674 -13.12 -18.10 -26.20
N LEU A 675 -11.95 -18.26 -25.57
CA LEU A 675 -11.48 -17.36 -24.50
C LEU A 675 -11.37 -15.92 -25.00
N LEU A 676 -10.68 -15.69 -26.11
CA LEU A 676 -10.50 -14.35 -26.68
C LEU A 676 -11.86 -13.69 -27.05
N ASN A 677 -12.83 -14.47 -27.52
CA ASN A 677 -14.18 -13.98 -27.80
C ASN A 677 -14.91 -13.53 -26.51
N VAL A 678 -14.71 -14.25 -25.39
CA VAL A 678 -15.31 -13.88 -24.10
C VAL A 678 -14.64 -12.61 -23.56
N VAL A 679 -13.32 -12.50 -23.64
CA VAL A 679 -12.58 -11.28 -23.28
C VAL A 679 -13.03 -10.08 -24.13
N SER A 680 -13.23 -10.29 -25.44
CA SER A 680 -13.76 -9.26 -26.35
C SER A 680 -15.15 -8.77 -25.95
N LYS A 681 -16.05 -9.68 -25.55
CA LYS A 681 -17.38 -9.31 -25.05
C LYS A 681 -17.30 -8.46 -23.78
N PHE A 682 -16.43 -8.84 -22.86
CA PHE A 682 -16.14 -8.04 -21.67
C PHE A 682 -15.69 -6.64 -22.04
N ASN A 683 -14.67 -6.52 -22.89
CA ASN A 683 -14.09 -5.26 -23.33
C ASN A 683 -15.10 -4.37 -24.08
N ASN A 684 -16.00 -4.97 -24.86
CA ASN A 684 -17.13 -4.24 -25.49
C ASN A 684 -18.09 -3.67 -24.45
N GLY A 685 -18.40 -4.43 -23.39
CA GLY A 685 -19.18 -3.93 -22.25
C GLY A 685 -18.54 -2.72 -21.57
N VAL A 686 -17.21 -2.75 -21.38
CA VAL A 686 -16.45 -1.60 -20.88
C VAL A 686 -16.60 -0.38 -21.79
N MET A 687 -16.48 -0.57 -23.12
CA MET A 687 -16.68 0.53 -24.08
C MET A 687 -18.09 1.11 -24.05
N GLU A 688 -19.12 0.28 -23.89
CA GLU A 688 -20.49 0.74 -23.74
C GLU A 688 -20.69 1.54 -22.45
N ARG A 689 -20.04 1.13 -21.33
CA ARG A 689 -20.00 1.91 -20.11
C ARG A 689 -19.36 3.27 -20.33
N CYS A 690 -18.23 3.32 -21.04
CA CYS A 690 -17.53 4.57 -21.37
C CYS A 690 -18.41 5.54 -22.15
N ARG A 691 -19.20 5.04 -23.14
CA ARG A 691 -20.11 5.86 -23.96
C ARG A 691 -21.18 6.59 -23.15
N LYS A 692 -21.51 6.10 -21.94
CA LYS A 692 -22.43 6.74 -21.00
C LYS A 692 -21.81 7.88 -20.19
N SER A 693 -20.51 8.15 -20.36
CA SER A 693 -19.83 9.26 -19.70
C SER A 693 -20.27 10.60 -20.30
N ASN A 694 -20.26 11.66 -19.49
CA ASN A 694 -20.45 13.02 -19.95
C ASN A 694 -19.19 13.64 -20.56
N HIS A 695 -18.06 12.95 -20.53
CA HIS A 695 -16.76 13.43 -21.01
C HIS A 695 -16.39 12.75 -22.34
N SER A 696 -16.20 13.53 -23.40
CA SER A 696 -15.98 13.02 -24.77
C SER A 696 -14.76 12.07 -24.89
N GLN A 697 -13.64 12.43 -24.26
CA GLN A 697 -12.44 11.57 -24.30
C GLN A 697 -12.65 10.24 -23.57
N VAL A 698 -13.46 10.22 -22.49
CA VAL A 698 -13.83 8.97 -21.81
C VAL A 698 -14.75 8.14 -22.71
N GLN A 699 -15.69 8.76 -23.42
CA GLN A 699 -16.59 8.06 -24.37
C GLN A 699 -15.81 7.34 -25.46
N GLU A 700 -14.75 7.98 -25.98
CA GLU A 700 -13.88 7.39 -26.99
C GLU A 700 -12.96 6.31 -26.42
N ASN A 701 -12.49 6.46 -25.19
CA ASN A 701 -11.56 5.58 -24.48
C ASN A 701 -10.39 5.06 -25.37
N LYS A 702 -9.73 5.99 -26.05
CA LYS A 702 -8.60 5.66 -26.95
C LYS A 702 -7.43 4.98 -26.23
N TRP A 703 -7.36 5.15 -24.90
CA TRP A 703 -6.32 4.54 -24.06
C TRP A 703 -6.59 3.07 -23.73
N GLY A 704 -7.81 2.58 -23.96
CA GLY A 704 -8.22 1.24 -23.58
C GLY A 704 -8.41 1.03 -22.08
N LEU A 705 -8.58 2.11 -21.29
CA LEU A 705 -8.73 2.02 -19.84
C LEU A 705 -9.84 1.05 -19.44
N GLY A 706 -9.55 0.14 -18.52
CA GLY A 706 -10.46 -0.84 -17.98
C GLY A 706 -10.67 -2.08 -18.87
N LYS A 707 -10.03 -2.18 -20.03
CA LYS A 707 -10.05 -3.39 -20.86
C LYS A 707 -9.07 -4.41 -20.33
N PHE A 708 -9.42 -5.69 -20.41
CA PHE A 708 -8.46 -6.76 -20.24
C PHE A 708 -7.67 -6.95 -21.54
N ASP A 709 -6.37 -6.74 -21.43
CA ASP A 709 -5.43 -6.97 -22.52
C ASP A 709 -4.70 -8.31 -22.29
N TYR A 710 -4.51 -9.08 -23.35
CA TYR A 710 -3.64 -10.23 -23.33
C TYR A 710 -2.19 -9.73 -23.25
N GLU A 711 -1.44 -10.17 -22.24
CA GLU A 711 -0.04 -9.77 -22.07
C GLU A 711 0.92 -10.79 -22.66
N GLU A 712 0.84 -12.03 -22.16
CA GLU A 712 1.81 -13.07 -22.47
C GLU A 712 1.28 -14.46 -22.17
N THR A 713 1.97 -15.47 -22.65
CA THR A 713 1.74 -16.87 -22.29
C THR A 713 2.99 -17.44 -21.63
N TYR A 714 2.87 -17.84 -20.41
CA TYR A 714 3.91 -18.56 -19.70
C TYR A 714 3.95 -20.02 -20.14
N ALA A 715 5.10 -20.50 -20.60
CA ALA A 715 5.32 -21.91 -20.87
C ALA A 715 5.17 -22.75 -19.59
N TYR A 716 5.65 -22.22 -18.47
CA TYR A 716 5.56 -22.83 -17.15
C TYR A 716 5.16 -21.80 -16.09
N PHE A 717 4.19 -22.18 -15.27
CA PHE A 717 3.69 -21.33 -14.18
C PHE A 717 3.38 -22.17 -12.94
N THR A 718 3.67 -21.62 -11.78
CA THR A 718 3.24 -22.16 -10.50
C THR A 718 3.06 -21.05 -9.49
N ALA A 719 1.98 -21.09 -8.72
CA ALA A 719 1.71 -20.14 -7.65
C ALA A 719 1.66 -20.87 -6.30
N LEU A 720 2.26 -20.27 -5.29
CA LEU A 720 2.26 -20.79 -3.93
C LEU A 720 1.26 -20.10 -3.03
N ASN A 721 1.15 -18.78 -3.18
CA ASN A 721 0.28 -17.95 -2.33
C ASN A 721 0.11 -16.57 -2.98
N SER A 722 -0.70 -15.70 -2.39
CA SER A 722 -0.78 -14.30 -2.79
C SER A 722 0.60 -13.66 -2.85
N LYS A 723 0.92 -13.01 -3.98
CA LYS A 723 2.22 -12.37 -4.23
C LYS A 723 3.42 -13.35 -4.20
N ARG A 724 3.17 -14.65 -4.48
CA ARG A 724 4.21 -15.67 -4.55
C ARG A 724 3.96 -16.61 -5.70
N TYR A 725 4.63 -16.38 -6.81
CA TYR A 725 4.57 -17.26 -7.98
C TYR A 725 5.89 -17.27 -8.75
N MET A 726 6.06 -18.28 -9.58
CA MET A 726 7.11 -18.38 -10.59
C MET A 726 6.47 -18.57 -11.96
N ALA A 727 6.97 -17.88 -12.94
CA ALA A 727 6.57 -17.98 -14.34
C ALA A 727 7.79 -18.02 -15.25
N PHE A 728 7.68 -18.69 -16.38
CA PHE A 728 8.74 -18.82 -17.36
C PHE A 728 8.16 -18.80 -18.79
N ASP A 729 8.67 -17.91 -19.62
CA ASP A 729 8.33 -17.76 -21.04
C ASP A 729 9.57 -17.62 -21.95
N GLY A 730 10.74 -18.04 -21.45
CA GLY A 730 12.06 -17.79 -21.99
C GLY A 730 12.92 -17.00 -21.01
N GLU A 731 12.28 -16.18 -20.19
CA GLU A 731 12.86 -15.53 -19.00
C GLU A 731 12.11 -15.97 -17.75
N LEU A 732 12.83 -16.03 -16.63
CA LEU A 732 12.23 -16.43 -15.36
C LEU A 732 11.71 -15.20 -14.60
N ASP A 733 10.40 -15.13 -14.38
CA ASP A 733 9.77 -14.17 -13.49
C ASP A 733 9.42 -14.81 -12.15
N VAL A 734 9.99 -14.31 -11.06
CA VAL A 734 9.72 -14.75 -9.70
C VAL A 734 9.19 -13.60 -8.89
N LYS A 735 7.94 -13.69 -8.47
CA LYS A 735 7.34 -12.74 -7.53
C LYS A 735 7.27 -13.38 -6.15
N THR A 736 7.99 -12.78 -5.24
CA THR A 736 7.99 -13.21 -3.84
C THR A 736 7.87 -12.00 -2.94
N SER A 737 6.72 -11.84 -2.31
CA SER A 737 6.53 -10.77 -1.34
C SER A 737 7.55 -10.89 -0.22
N GLY A 738 8.39 -9.88 -0.05
CA GLY A 738 9.39 -9.82 1.02
C GLY A 738 10.80 -10.26 0.64
N LEU A 739 11.04 -10.84 -0.55
CA LEU A 739 12.38 -11.14 -1.03
C LEU A 739 12.85 -10.05 -2.01
N VAL A 740 13.91 -9.36 -1.64
CA VAL A 740 14.60 -8.40 -2.53
C VAL A 740 15.75 -9.15 -3.21
N GLN A 741 15.89 -9.05 -4.53
CA GLN A 741 16.96 -9.68 -5.34
C GLN A 741 16.88 -11.21 -5.53
N ALA A 742 15.83 -11.89 -5.09
CA ALA A 742 15.67 -13.32 -5.34
C ALA A 742 15.70 -13.69 -6.83
N THR A 743 15.17 -12.82 -7.68
CA THR A 743 15.03 -13.02 -9.12
C THR A 743 16.37 -13.32 -9.81
N MET A 744 17.42 -12.58 -9.48
CA MET A 744 18.72 -12.76 -10.13
C MET A 744 19.42 -14.08 -9.75
N LYS A 745 19.42 -14.42 -8.47
CA LYS A 745 20.05 -15.68 -7.99
C LYS A 745 19.24 -16.90 -8.40
N VAL A 746 17.91 -16.79 -8.42
CA VAL A 746 17.03 -17.87 -8.89
C VAL A 746 17.23 -18.13 -10.38
N SER A 747 17.39 -17.08 -11.21
CA SER A 747 17.72 -17.23 -12.62
C SER A 747 19.06 -17.94 -12.84
N VAL A 748 20.09 -17.60 -12.06
CA VAL A 748 21.40 -18.30 -12.13
C VAL A 748 21.27 -19.78 -11.79
N VAL A 749 20.47 -20.13 -10.78
CA VAL A 749 20.20 -21.53 -10.42
C VAL A 749 19.44 -22.24 -11.55
N LEU A 750 18.45 -21.59 -12.15
CA LEU A 750 17.71 -22.17 -13.27
C LEU A 750 18.62 -22.40 -14.48
N ASP A 751 19.49 -21.47 -14.80
CA ASP A 751 20.48 -21.60 -15.89
C ASP A 751 21.46 -22.76 -15.64
N TYR A 752 21.90 -22.90 -14.37
CA TYR A 752 22.76 -24.02 -13.99
C TYR A 752 22.02 -25.36 -14.15
N LEU A 753 20.79 -25.46 -13.69
CA LEU A 753 19.97 -26.66 -13.83
C LEU A 753 19.70 -26.99 -15.30
N TYR A 754 19.49 -25.97 -16.11
CA TYR A 754 19.31 -26.16 -17.56
C TYR A 754 20.57 -26.73 -18.22
N LYS A 755 21.74 -26.17 -17.93
CA LYS A 755 23.02 -26.69 -18.47
C LYS A 755 23.28 -28.15 -18.14
N ASN A 756 22.74 -28.62 -17.00
CA ASN A 756 22.91 -30.01 -16.57
C ASN A 756 21.80 -30.96 -17.07
N SER A 757 20.63 -30.46 -17.44
CA SER A 757 19.49 -31.28 -17.89
C SER A 757 19.12 -31.09 -19.37
N GLU A 758 19.59 -30.00 -19.98
CA GLU A 758 19.26 -29.56 -21.37
C GLU A 758 17.73 -29.43 -21.60
N SER A 759 16.94 -29.26 -20.53
CA SER A 759 15.50 -29.17 -20.57
C SER A 759 14.96 -28.12 -19.61
N TRP A 760 14.35 -27.07 -20.15
CA TRP A 760 13.73 -26.03 -19.34
C TRP A 760 12.60 -26.56 -18.44
N LEU A 761 11.84 -27.54 -18.92
CA LEU A 761 10.79 -28.17 -18.12
C LEU A 761 11.36 -28.90 -16.91
N LEU A 762 12.41 -29.70 -17.08
CA LEU A 762 13.03 -30.42 -15.97
C LEU A 762 13.73 -29.45 -15.03
N SER A 763 14.37 -28.40 -15.56
CA SER A 763 15.02 -27.38 -14.77
C SER A 763 14.02 -26.58 -13.93
N PHE A 764 12.90 -26.19 -14.51
CA PHE A 764 11.83 -25.48 -13.80
C PHE A 764 11.21 -26.37 -12.72
N LYS A 765 10.96 -27.66 -13.00
CA LYS A 765 10.48 -28.62 -11.99
C LYS A 765 11.50 -28.81 -10.86
N ALA A 766 12.76 -28.90 -11.17
CA ALA A 766 13.83 -29.02 -10.17
C ALA A 766 13.90 -27.75 -9.31
N LEU A 767 13.82 -26.59 -9.91
CA LEU A 767 13.78 -25.32 -9.20
C LEU A 767 12.55 -25.20 -8.29
N MET A 768 11.36 -25.61 -8.79
CA MET A 768 10.15 -25.68 -7.97
C MET A 768 10.38 -26.53 -6.72
N ARG A 769 10.91 -27.73 -6.88
CA ARG A 769 11.20 -28.63 -5.75
C ARG A 769 12.14 -27.99 -4.74
N ILE A 770 13.18 -27.34 -5.21
CA ILE A 770 14.15 -26.64 -4.39
C ILE A 770 13.49 -25.49 -3.64
N MET A 771 12.76 -24.63 -4.30
CA MET A 771 12.10 -23.48 -3.70
C MET A 771 11.00 -23.88 -2.71
N TRP A 772 10.42 -25.07 -2.86
CA TRP A 772 9.37 -25.55 -1.97
C TRP A 772 9.91 -26.29 -0.75
N LYS A 773 11.09 -26.90 -0.85
CA LYS A 773 11.62 -27.73 0.22
C LYS A 773 12.40 -26.97 1.27
N THR A 774 13.21 -26.01 0.90
CA THR A 774 14.12 -25.39 1.87
C THR A 774 14.59 -24.00 1.48
N ASN A 775 14.85 -23.18 2.49
CA ASN A 775 15.64 -21.95 2.39
C ASN A 775 17.13 -22.23 2.11
N THR A 776 17.56 -23.47 2.07
CA THR A 776 18.98 -23.87 2.09
C THR A 776 19.74 -23.60 0.80
N MET A 777 19.05 -23.30 -0.30
CA MET A 777 19.73 -22.95 -1.56
C MET A 777 20.00 -21.46 -1.76
N PHE A 778 19.37 -20.63 -0.98
CA PHE A 778 19.62 -19.22 -1.00
C PHE A 778 20.53 -18.91 0.18
N ASP A 779 21.71 -18.43 -0.12
CA ASP A 779 22.55 -17.80 0.88
C ASP A 779 21.71 -16.88 1.77
N GLN A 780 21.96 -16.83 3.06
CA GLN A 780 21.19 -16.03 4.01
C GLN A 780 20.99 -14.59 3.58
N SER A 781 21.90 -14.06 2.75
CA SER A 781 21.78 -12.77 2.07
C SER A 781 20.58 -12.65 1.12
N VAL A 782 19.92 -13.75 0.77
CA VAL A 782 18.76 -13.80 -0.16
C VAL A 782 17.47 -14.20 0.56
N SER A 783 17.59 -14.85 1.70
CA SER A 783 16.46 -15.35 2.47
C SER A 783 15.90 -14.29 3.42
N GLY A 784 15.15 -13.35 2.91
CA GLY A 784 14.33 -12.52 3.75
C GLY A 784 14.82 -11.09 3.91
N ARG A 785 13.91 -10.23 4.32
CA ARG A 785 14.25 -8.92 4.85
C ARG A 785 14.97 -9.14 6.17
N THR A 786 16.28 -8.95 6.17
CA THR A 786 16.94 -8.62 7.41
C THR A 786 16.34 -7.29 7.87
N TYR A 787 15.61 -7.28 8.95
CA TYR A 787 15.29 -6.04 9.62
C TYR A 787 16.10 -5.93 10.90
N LEU A 788 16.54 -4.72 11.16
CA LEU A 788 17.30 -4.46 12.36
C LEU A 788 16.35 -4.37 13.55
N ASP A 789 16.60 -5.20 14.56
CA ASP A 789 15.91 -5.07 15.84
C ASP A 789 16.49 -3.89 16.60
N ARG A 790 15.78 -2.78 16.56
CA ARG A 790 16.21 -1.55 17.21
C ARG A 790 16.17 -1.61 18.74
N GLN A 791 15.46 -2.58 19.30
CA GLN A 791 15.40 -2.77 20.75
C GLN A 791 16.58 -3.58 21.27
N ASN A 792 17.21 -4.38 20.40
CA ASN A 792 18.34 -5.21 20.78
C ASN A 792 19.62 -4.68 20.11
N GLN A 793 20.54 -4.19 20.92
CA GLN A 793 21.75 -3.50 20.48
C GLN A 793 22.89 -4.44 20.08
N GLY A 794 22.82 -5.70 20.49
CA GLY A 794 23.87 -6.68 20.28
C GLY A 794 25.16 -6.41 21.08
N LYS A 795 26.08 -7.38 21.04
CA LYS A 795 27.36 -7.28 21.74
C LYS A 795 28.29 -6.21 21.15
N TRP A 796 28.18 -5.99 19.85
CA TRP A 796 29.03 -5.01 19.16
C TRP A 796 28.81 -3.58 19.66
N SER A 797 27.59 -3.21 19.94
CA SER A 797 27.29 -1.90 20.52
C SER A 797 27.90 -1.73 21.91
N ASP A 798 27.89 -2.78 22.72
CA ASP A 798 28.44 -2.76 24.08
C ASP A 798 29.97 -2.70 24.06
N GLU A 799 30.62 -3.46 23.15
CA GLU A 799 32.06 -3.52 23.04
C GLU A 799 32.70 -2.18 22.77
N PHE A 800 32.12 -1.34 21.95
CA PHE A 800 32.62 -0.02 21.59
C PHE A 800 32.10 1.11 22.47
N GLY A 801 31.25 0.82 23.47
CA GLY A 801 30.63 1.82 24.34
C GLY A 801 29.77 2.84 23.63
N GLN A 802 29.36 2.53 22.39
CA GLN A 802 28.54 3.35 21.53
C GLN A 802 27.57 2.44 20.75
N TYR A 803 26.36 2.90 20.54
CA TYR A 803 25.36 2.12 19.79
C TYR A 803 25.65 2.16 18.30
N CYS A 804 26.66 1.43 17.87
CA CYS A 804 26.98 1.31 16.45
C CYS A 804 26.34 0.10 15.79
N GLY A 805 25.68 -0.79 16.54
CA GLY A 805 25.08 -2.01 16.02
C GLY A 805 23.60 -2.19 16.36
N ALA A 806 22.99 -3.10 15.66
CA ALA A 806 21.66 -3.61 15.91
C ALA A 806 21.62 -5.11 15.59
N VAL A 807 20.80 -5.87 16.28
CA VAL A 807 20.61 -7.30 16.00
C VAL A 807 19.87 -7.49 14.69
N ILE A 808 20.42 -8.35 13.83
CA ILE A 808 19.76 -8.80 12.62
C ILE A 808 18.71 -9.84 12.99
N LYS A 809 17.43 -9.53 12.83
CA LYS A 809 16.39 -10.55 12.83
C LYS A 809 16.19 -11.03 11.40
N ASN A 810 16.58 -12.27 11.15
CA ASN A 810 16.14 -12.97 9.98
C ASN A 810 14.65 -13.24 10.13
N THR A 811 13.84 -12.68 9.26
CA THR A 811 12.55 -13.27 9.01
C THR A 811 12.82 -14.54 8.26
N ASP A 812 12.62 -15.70 8.92
CA ASP A 812 12.64 -17.00 8.27
C ASP A 812 11.64 -16.96 7.12
N TYR A 813 12.14 -16.66 5.94
CA TYR A 813 11.35 -16.70 4.74
C TYR A 813 11.41 -18.10 4.21
N GLU A 814 10.66 -18.98 4.86
CA GLU A 814 10.50 -20.32 4.37
C GLU A 814 9.54 -20.29 3.18
N PHE A 815 9.98 -20.75 2.03
CA PHE A 815 9.12 -21.21 0.96
C PHE A 815 8.42 -22.51 1.41
N LYS A 816 7.81 -22.50 2.57
CA LYS A 816 6.98 -23.62 2.97
C LYS A 816 5.80 -23.66 2.01
N MET A 817 5.57 -24.83 1.46
CA MET A 817 4.32 -25.07 0.73
C MET A 817 3.19 -24.62 1.64
N PRO A 818 2.50 -23.57 1.32
CA PRO A 818 1.51 -23.07 2.22
C PRO A 818 0.26 -23.91 2.07
N MET A 819 0.11 -24.81 2.97
CA MET A 819 -1.24 -24.83 3.46
C MET A 819 -1.33 -23.63 4.34
N LYS A 820 -1.43 -22.84 3.76
CA LYS A 820 -1.85 -21.58 3.90
C LYS A 820 -2.42 -21.20 5.15
N LYS A 821 -2.03 -20.08 5.47
CA LYS A 821 -2.82 -19.19 6.29
C LYS A 821 -4.29 -19.43 5.94
N GLY A 822 -4.96 -20.34 6.59
CA GLY A 822 -6.36 -20.53 6.32
C GLY A 822 -6.95 -21.89 6.55
N LEU A 823 -6.20 -22.96 6.39
CA LEU A 823 -6.63 -24.28 6.82
C LEU A 823 -5.74 -24.66 7.98
N PHE A 824 -6.23 -24.48 9.18
CA PHE A 824 -5.50 -24.84 10.38
C PHE A 824 -6.02 -26.17 10.86
N TRP A 825 -5.12 -27.12 10.90
CA TRP A 825 -5.39 -28.41 11.51
C TRP A 825 -4.73 -28.46 12.88
N THR A 826 -5.52 -28.76 13.80
CA THR A 826 -5.10 -28.95 15.17
C THR A 826 -4.77 -30.37 15.46
N ASN A 827 -5.27 -31.29 14.64
CA ASN A 827 -5.01 -32.72 14.71
C ASN A 827 -5.42 -33.39 13.38
N GLU A 828 -5.14 -34.66 13.23
CA GLU A 828 -5.45 -35.46 12.05
C GLU A 828 -6.95 -35.42 11.67
N LYS A 829 -7.81 -35.57 12.66
CA LYS A 829 -9.26 -35.55 12.46
C LYS A 829 -9.73 -34.19 11.93
N SER A 830 -9.20 -33.09 12.47
CA SER A 830 -9.51 -31.76 12.04
C SER A 830 -9.02 -31.51 10.61
N ALA A 831 -7.82 -31.99 10.28
CA ALA A 831 -7.28 -31.92 8.93
C ALA A 831 -8.18 -32.67 7.90
N CYS A 832 -8.62 -33.88 8.23
CA CYS A 832 -9.52 -34.64 7.39
C CYS A 832 -10.85 -33.93 7.17
N LEU A 833 -11.48 -33.43 8.23
CA LEU A 833 -12.75 -32.73 8.17
C LEU A 833 -12.66 -31.49 7.27
N HIS A 834 -11.68 -30.64 7.46
CA HIS A 834 -11.47 -29.48 6.64
C HIS A 834 -11.22 -29.80 5.18
N TYR A 835 -10.50 -30.88 4.95
CA TYR A 835 -10.17 -31.28 3.60
C TYR A 835 -11.40 -31.83 2.88
N ASP A 836 -12.19 -32.68 3.54
CA ASP A 836 -13.46 -33.18 3.01
C ASP A 836 -14.43 -32.05 2.73
N GLU A 837 -14.57 -31.11 3.64
CA GLU A 837 -15.44 -29.96 3.47
C GLU A 837 -14.99 -29.04 2.34
N VAL A 838 -13.72 -28.66 2.26
CA VAL A 838 -13.21 -27.89 1.13
C VAL A 838 -13.34 -28.65 -0.17
N SER A 839 -13.05 -29.93 -0.17
CA SER A 839 -13.21 -30.80 -1.35
C SER A 839 -14.67 -30.89 -1.78
N GLU A 840 -15.59 -31.10 -0.86
CA GLU A 840 -17.02 -31.15 -1.16
C GLU A 840 -17.56 -29.78 -1.62
N TYR A 841 -17.13 -28.70 -0.98
CA TYR A 841 -17.50 -27.34 -1.30
C TYR A 841 -16.99 -26.86 -2.66
N VAL A 842 -15.75 -27.15 -2.95
CA VAL A 842 -15.10 -26.59 -4.12
C VAL A 842 -15.13 -27.57 -5.29
N PHE A 843 -15.15 -28.89 -5.05
CA PHE A 843 -15.12 -29.92 -6.11
C PHE A 843 -16.39 -30.76 -6.22
N GLY A 844 -17.28 -30.66 -5.25
CA GLY A 844 -18.43 -31.56 -5.18
C GLY A 844 -18.08 -33.03 -4.88
N ASN A 845 -16.81 -33.31 -4.53
CA ASN A 845 -16.31 -34.66 -4.27
C ASN A 845 -15.62 -34.72 -2.92
N LYS A 846 -15.90 -35.75 -2.14
CA LYS A 846 -15.18 -36.01 -0.89
C LYS A 846 -13.81 -36.63 -1.15
N LEU A 847 -12.86 -36.33 -0.26
CA LEU A 847 -11.59 -37.05 -0.22
C LEU A 847 -11.81 -38.52 0.08
N ASP A 848 -10.99 -39.36 -0.54
CA ASP A 848 -10.87 -40.78 -0.15
C ASP A 848 -10.09 -40.87 1.17
N THR A 849 -10.84 -40.87 2.27
CA THR A 849 -10.27 -40.91 3.63
C THR A 849 -9.53 -42.21 3.94
N GLU A 850 -9.86 -43.33 3.23
CA GLU A 850 -9.15 -44.61 3.43
C GLU A 850 -7.74 -44.58 2.83
N ARG A 851 -7.48 -43.69 1.88
CA ARG A 851 -6.19 -43.53 1.21
C ARG A 851 -5.45 -42.24 1.61
N THR A 852 -6.00 -41.47 2.55
CA THR A 852 -5.34 -40.26 3.01
C THR A 852 -4.35 -40.60 4.10
N THR A 853 -3.11 -40.23 3.90
CA THR A 853 -2.00 -40.49 4.85
C THR A 853 -1.44 -39.19 5.36
N PHE A 854 -1.21 -39.09 6.66
CA PHE A 854 -0.64 -37.93 7.33
C PHE A 854 0.78 -38.25 7.78
N TYR A 855 1.67 -37.33 7.52
CA TYR A 855 3.06 -37.35 7.94
C TYR A 855 3.35 -36.15 8.83
N MET A 856 3.98 -36.35 9.96
CA MET A 856 4.36 -35.30 10.88
C MET A 856 5.85 -35.00 10.72
N PHE A 857 6.16 -33.74 10.62
CA PHE A 857 7.54 -33.22 10.58
C PHE A 857 7.67 -32.10 11.60
N ASP A 858 8.87 -31.76 12.01
CA ASP A 858 9.10 -30.65 12.93
C ASP A 858 8.56 -29.31 12.38
N GLU A 859 8.50 -29.18 11.06
CA GLU A 859 8.03 -27.99 10.39
C GLU A 859 6.53 -27.98 10.05
N GLY A 860 5.83 -29.09 10.23
CA GLY A 860 4.40 -29.18 9.91
C GLY A 860 3.89 -30.59 9.58
N ILE A 861 2.69 -30.64 9.00
CA ILE A 861 2.00 -31.86 8.62
C ILE A 861 1.97 -32.01 7.11
N GLY A 862 2.48 -33.14 6.61
CA GLY A 862 2.31 -33.54 5.21
C GLY A 862 1.07 -34.42 5.07
N ILE A 863 0.33 -34.24 3.98
CA ILE A 863 -0.84 -35.07 3.67
C ILE A 863 -0.74 -35.60 2.26
N VAL A 864 -0.82 -36.89 2.11
CA VAL A 864 -1.00 -37.57 0.83
C VAL A 864 -2.46 -37.96 0.74
N TYR A 865 -3.14 -37.51 -0.29
CA TYR A 865 -4.56 -37.76 -0.48
C TYR A 865 -4.90 -38.00 -1.94
N TYR A 866 -6.05 -38.59 -2.18
CA TYR A 866 -6.54 -38.89 -3.51
C TYR A 866 -7.80 -38.07 -3.81
N LEU A 867 -7.77 -37.37 -4.94
CA LEU A 867 -8.90 -36.62 -5.46
C LEU A 867 -9.16 -37.01 -6.90
N ASN A 868 -10.38 -37.45 -7.19
CA ASN A 868 -10.75 -37.95 -8.52
C ASN A 868 -9.79 -39.02 -9.06
N GLY A 869 -9.35 -39.95 -8.18
CA GLY A 869 -8.41 -41.03 -8.51
C GLY A 869 -6.94 -40.60 -8.72
N LYS A 870 -6.65 -39.33 -8.61
CA LYS A 870 -5.28 -38.79 -8.70
C LYS A 870 -4.69 -38.54 -7.30
N ARG A 871 -3.46 -39.01 -7.12
CA ARG A 871 -2.69 -38.76 -5.91
C ARG A 871 -2.27 -37.30 -5.84
N ASN A 872 -2.51 -36.67 -4.71
CA ASN A 872 -2.09 -35.30 -4.43
C ASN A 872 -1.35 -35.27 -3.10
N ILE A 873 -0.44 -34.34 -2.98
CA ILE A 873 0.35 -34.14 -1.76
C ILE A 873 0.21 -32.69 -1.32
N MET A 874 0.02 -32.51 -0.04
CA MET A 874 -0.10 -31.21 0.57
C MET A 874 0.70 -31.14 1.87
N PHE A 875 1.36 -30.02 2.12
CA PHE A 875 2.13 -29.79 3.33
C PHE A 875 1.57 -28.60 4.10
N CYS A 876 1.25 -28.79 5.38
CA CYS A 876 0.79 -27.77 6.29
C CYS A 876 1.92 -27.38 7.24
N PRO A 877 2.56 -26.22 7.07
CA PRO A 877 3.52 -25.74 8.04
C PRO A 877 2.80 -25.37 9.34
N CYS A 878 3.13 -26.03 10.42
CA CYS A 878 2.59 -25.76 11.74
C CYS A 878 3.59 -26.16 12.82
N ASP A 879 3.47 -25.58 14.00
CA ASP A 879 4.27 -25.96 15.15
C ASP A 879 3.66 -27.20 15.82
N ILE A 880 4.26 -28.37 15.55
CA ILE A 880 3.76 -29.66 16.06
C ILE A 880 3.86 -29.80 17.58
N SER A 881 4.73 -29.05 18.23
CA SER A 881 4.82 -29.07 19.69
C SER A 881 3.51 -28.73 20.40
N LYS A 882 2.57 -28.17 19.67
CA LYS A 882 1.22 -27.77 20.13
C LYS A 882 0.15 -28.83 19.93
N PHE A 883 0.44 -29.92 19.21
CA PHE A 883 -0.51 -31.03 19.02
C PHE A 883 -0.45 -32.02 20.18
N LYS A 884 -1.57 -32.19 20.86
CA LYS A 884 -1.66 -32.95 22.10
C LYS A 884 -1.85 -34.48 21.93
N HIS A 885 -2.03 -35.02 20.73
CA HIS A 885 -2.34 -36.42 20.51
C HIS A 885 -1.53 -37.03 19.38
N GLY A 886 -0.94 -38.21 19.68
CA GLY A 886 -0.01 -38.93 18.83
C GLY A 886 -0.56 -39.25 17.45
N ILE A 887 0.11 -38.69 16.48
CA ILE A 887 -0.05 -38.95 15.06
C ILE A 887 1.23 -39.66 14.61
N LEU A 888 1.08 -40.52 13.63
CA LEU A 888 2.20 -41.25 13.04
C LEU A 888 3.35 -40.30 12.67
N LEU A 889 4.45 -40.43 13.35
CA LEU A 889 5.71 -39.80 13.01
C LEU A 889 6.33 -40.60 11.85
N SER A 890 6.55 -39.97 10.75
CA SER A 890 7.43 -40.48 9.72
C SER A 890 8.86 -40.02 10.05
N ASP A 891 9.75 -40.98 10.16
CA ASP A 891 11.13 -40.78 10.63
C ASP A 891 12.04 -40.07 9.61
N SER A 892 11.54 -39.74 8.42
CA SER A 892 12.35 -39.02 7.44
C SER A 892 11.56 -38.18 6.44
N MET A 893 12.03 -36.99 6.21
CA MET A 893 11.62 -36.12 5.07
C MET A 893 11.85 -36.80 3.71
N SER A 894 12.67 -37.85 3.64
CA SER A 894 12.96 -38.61 2.42
C SER A 894 11.71 -39.28 1.84
N ASP A 895 10.80 -39.75 2.68
CA ASP A 895 9.60 -40.46 2.23
C ASP A 895 8.63 -39.57 1.49
N LEU A 896 8.47 -38.29 1.96
CA LEU A 896 7.69 -37.32 1.24
C LEU A 896 8.35 -36.88 -0.09
N THR A 897 9.66 -37.02 -0.19
CA THR A 897 10.37 -36.61 -1.39
C THR A 897 10.33 -37.64 -2.50
N GLU A 898 10.25 -38.90 -2.19
CA GLU A 898 10.00 -39.98 -3.17
C GLU A 898 8.57 -39.87 -3.70
N ASP A 899 7.64 -39.47 -2.86
CA ASP A 899 6.24 -39.28 -3.23
C ASP A 899 5.97 -38.03 -4.07
N LEU A 900 6.87 -37.03 -4.03
CA LEU A 900 6.82 -35.83 -4.85
C LEU A 900 7.49 -36.02 -6.22
N ALA A 901 8.28 -37.06 -6.42
CA ALA A 901 8.91 -37.43 -7.68
C ALA A 901 7.94 -38.22 -8.57
#